data_552d2c4d0f25a042ed252e9513cc58f5
#
_entry.id   552d2c4d0f25a042ed252e9513cc58f5
#
_cell.length_a   1.000
_cell.length_b   1.000
_cell.length_c   1.000
_cell.angle_alpha   90.00
_cell.angle_beta   90.00
_cell.angle_gamma   90.00
#
_symmetry.space_group_name_H-M   'P 1'
#
loop_
_entity.id
_entity.type
_entity.pdbx_description
1 polymer ?
#
loop_
_entity_poly.entity_id
_entity_poly.type
_entity_poly.pdbx_seq_one_letter_code
_entity_poly.pdbx_strand_id
1 'polypeptide(L)'
;MSKPFFEVFPNLQLNTDIHDLMGQTEVERVSATKRRDFLRVYLKSTRLIQKADIWTAEQEIKKQLFPDANLTVKIYEKFELSSQYNPEKLMDIYKESILEEFREYSHIQYNALKTARIEYPADNEMLITMEDTVLNRSMEGEILQILEKILVERCGFSVKLHAAYVEKEAGRFKEEEEAKIRMKVDAIYSRTRGRKEETVDSTAPAQDTEQENTQSPEAKKTDNSGKAKSEPAGGVTKSFQSGGRGEFKRGEFKKGEFRKGGSFEKGALKRSDNPDVIYGRDFEEEAMKIEELIGDMGEVTIRGKVLSVDTRDIKNEKTIIIFNMSDFTDTMTIKMFVRTEQVKEVTGDIKPGAFLKVKGICMMDKFDHELAIGSIAGIKKIPDFTNTRMDTSARKRVELHCHTKMSDMDGVSEAKDIVKRAYKWGHRAIAITDHGVVQSFTDANHVWDDLWKAEKGKRKEAGDENPDKQDFFKIIYGVEAYLVDDLKEIVTNDKGQSLHEDYVVFDIETTGFSPVNNRIIEIGAVKVSGGEIVDRFSTFVNPDVPIPFEIEKLTSIRDEDVMDSPQIDVILPQFLQFCEGCIMVAHNAGFDMSFIMENCRRLGYPQEFTYVDTVGISRVLLKNQSKHTLDAVAKTLGISLENHHRAVDDAECTAHIFVKFIKMLEEQDIHNLTEVNALGASSVDAVKKMPSYHAIILAKNDLGRINLYRLVSQSHLTYFNKHPRIPKSLILKYREGLILGSACEAGELYRALLDGQSDAQIARLVKFYDYLEIQPCGNNKFMIASEKIRTVNSIEDIQNINRRIVELGEQFHKPVVATCDVHFLDPEDEVYRRIIMAGRGFDDADEQAPLYLHTTEEMLEEFSYLGSDKAEEIVITNTNMIADMIETIAPVRPDKCPPVIPDSDKTLTEICYNRAHEIYGPNLPQIVEARLEKELNSIIKNGFAVMYIIAQKLVWKSV
;
A
#
# COMPACT_ATOMS: atom_id res chain seq x y z
N MET A 1 -24.75 -35.35 30.81
CA MET A 1 -24.72 -34.01 31.38
C MET A 1 -23.54 -33.30 30.73
N SER A 2 -23.79 -32.22 30.09
CA SER A 2 -22.76 -31.34 29.55
C SER A 2 -21.87 -30.78 30.67
N LYS A 3 -20.62 -30.46 30.38
CA LYS A 3 -19.66 -29.89 31.34
C LYS A 3 -18.97 -28.68 30.70
N PRO A 4 -18.67 -27.64 31.52
CA PRO A 4 -17.88 -26.52 31.03
C PRO A 4 -16.58 -26.98 30.36
N PHE A 5 -16.18 -26.30 29.28
CA PHE A 5 -15.03 -26.71 28.47
C PHE A 5 -13.75 -26.94 29.29
N PHE A 6 -13.41 -26.02 30.18
CA PHE A 6 -12.22 -26.14 31.03
C PHE A 6 -12.37 -27.10 32.21
N GLU A 7 -13.58 -27.60 32.52
CA GLU A 7 -13.75 -28.74 33.39
C GLU A 7 -13.33 -30.04 32.70
N VAL A 8 -13.51 -30.12 31.39
CA VAL A 8 -13.09 -31.25 30.57
C VAL A 8 -11.61 -31.17 30.18
N PHE A 9 -11.09 -29.96 29.97
CA PHE A 9 -9.70 -29.68 29.59
C PHE A 9 -8.99 -28.75 30.61
N PRO A 10 -8.84 -29.12 31.87
CA PRO A 10 -8.42 -28.22 32.95
C PRO A 10 -6.99 -27.69 32.85
N ASN A 11 -6.13 -28.32 32.05
CA ASN A 11 -4.71 -27.93 31.89
C ASN A 11 -4.44 -27.29 30.51
N LEU A 12 -5.45 -27.07 29.71
CA LEU A 12 -5.27 -26.46 28.39
C LEU A 12 -5.07 -24.96 28.54
N GLN A 13 -4.00 -24.43 27.93
CA GLN A 13 -3.72 -22.99 27.88
C GLN A 13 -4.02 -22.50 26.46
N LEU A 14 -4.94 -21.57 26.37
CA LEU A 14 -5.30 -20.85 25.14
C LEU A 14 -4.89 -19.37 25.29
N ASN A 15 -4.79 -18.65 24.19
CA ASN A 15 -4.66 -17.19 24.26
C ASN A 15 -5.89 -16.60 24.97
N THR A 16 -5.79 -15.38 25.47
CA THR A 16 -6.82 -14.78 26.33
C THR A 16 -8.19 -14.76 25.65
N ASP A 17 -8.24 -14.44 24.35
CA ASP A 17 -9.49 -14.28 23.63
C ASP A 17 -10.20 -15.62 23.40
N ILE A 18 -9.47 -16.62 22.94
CA ILE A 18 -10.01 -17.98 22.75
C ILE A 18 -10.32 -18.64 24.12
N HIS A 19 -9.54 -18.33 25.14
CA HIS A 19 -9.79 -18.84 26.50
C HIS A 19 -11.15 -18.37 27.03
N ASP A 20 -11.45 -17.07 26.93
CA ASP A 20 -12.68 -16.49 27.43
C ASP A 20 -13.90 -17.01 26.64
N LEU A 21 -13.72 -17.16 25.31
CA LEU A 21 -14.74 -17.70 24.41
C LEU A 21 -15.07 -19.17 24.74
N MET A 22 -14.03 -20.01 24.85
CA MET A 22 -14.18 -21.43 25.16
C MET A 22 -14.68 -21.66 26.59
N GLY A 23 -14.36 -20.75 27.52
CA GLY A 23 -14.84 -20.80 28.90
C GLY A 23 -16.35 -20.70 29.05
N GLN A 24 -17.04 -20.13 28.05
CA GLN A 24 -18.51 -20.00 28.00
C GLN A 24 -19.21 -21.13 27.26
N THR A 25 -18.46 -22.14 26.83
CA THR A 25 -18.99 -23.29 26.10
C THR A 25 -19.11 -24.53 26.98
N GLU A 26 -19.99 -25.42 26.56
CA GLU A 26 -20.18 -26.69 27.22
C GLU A 26 -19.80 -27.85 26.31
N VAL A 27 -19.07 -28.82 26.85
CA VAL A 27 -18.76 -30.06 26.16
C VAL A 27 -19.88 -31.11 26.44
N GLU A 28 -20.66 -31.43 25.44
CA GLU A 28 -21.69 -32.44 25.55
C GLU A 28 -21.13 -33.86 25.63
N ARG A 29 -20.11 -34.14 24.83
CA ARG A 29 -19.51 -35.45 24.69
C ARG A 29 -18.10 -35.38 24.13
N VAL A 30 -17.24 -36.25 24.62
CA VAL A 30 -15.93 -36.54 24.02
C VAL A 30 -15.95 -38.04 23.62
N SER A 31 -15.52 -38.33 22.39
CA SER A 31 -15.39 -39.68 21.91
C SER A 31 -14.11 -39.90 21.12
N ALA A 32 -13.52 -41.06 21.25
CA ALA A 32 -12.36 -41.48 20.48
C ALA A 32 -12.68 -42.73 19.64
N THR A 33 -11.99 -42.88 18.53
CA THR A 33 -12.03 -44.11 17.72
C THR A 33 -11.39 -45.27 18.50
N LYS A 34 -11.74 -46.50 18.13
CA LYS A 34 -11.15 -47.72 18.76
C LYS A 34 -9.61 -47.76 18.59
N ARG A 35 -9.07 -47.13 17.52
CA ARG A 35 -7.64 -47.04 17.24
C ARG A 35 -6.96 -45.91 17.97
N ARG A 36 -7.72 -45.00 18.62
CA ARG A 36 -7.27 -43.79 19.29
C ARG A 36 -6.49 -42.84 18.38
N ASP A 37 -6.82 -42.85 17.10
CA ASP A 37 -6.24 -41.99 16.06
C ASP A 37 -7.08 -40.73 15.77
N PHE A 38 -8.29 -40.67 16.38
CA PHE A 38 -9.22 -39.56 16.19
C PHE A 38 -10.01 -39.27 17.48
N LEU A 39 -9.93 -38.00 17.94
CA LEU A 39 -10.68 -37.49 19.09
C LEU A 39 -11.76 -36.53 18.59
N ARG A 40 -13.01 -36.78 18.96
CA ARG A 40 -14.14 -35.91 18.64
C ARG A 40 -14.67 -35.27 19.90
N VAL A 41 -14.70 -33.92 19.91
CA VAL A 41 -15.26 -33.10 20.99
C VAL A 41 -16.56 -32.49 20.46
N TYR A 42 -17.66 -32.73 21.12
CA TYR A 42 -18.95 -32.14 20.76
C TYR A 42 -19.20 -30.96 21.70
N LEU A 43 -19.20 -29.78 21.13
CA LEU A 43 -19.25 -28.48 21.82
C LEU A 43 -20.63 -27.85 21.60
N LYS A 44 -21.21 -27.32 22.66
CA LYS A 44 -22.42 -26.52 22.64
C LYS A 44 -22.06 -25.08 23.06
N SER A 45 -22.56 -24.08 22.31
CA SER A 45 -22.37 -22.67 22.60
C SER A 45 -23.66 -21.92 22.33
N THR A 46 -23.94 -20.90 23.15
CA THR A 46 -25.02 -19.93 22.91
C THR A 46 -24.59 -18.81 21.96
N ARG A 47 -23.36 -18.86 21.48
CA ARG A 47 -22.69 -17.84 20.66
C ARG A 47 -21.99 -18.47 19.49
N LEU A 48 -21.82 -17.66 18.42
CA LEU A 48 -20.98 -18.01 17.29
C LEU A 48 -19.51 -18.03 17.70
N ILE A 49 -18.78 -19.03 17.26
CA ILE A 49 -17.33 -19.15 17.44
C ILE A 49 -16.72 -19.23 16.05
N GLN A 50 -15.78 -18.37 15.75
CA GLN A 50 -15.12 -18.34 14.45
C GLN A 50 -14.39 -19.66 14.20
N LYS A 51 -14.39 -20.12 12.96
CA LYS A 51 -13.79 -21.41 12.61
C LYS A 51 -12.30 -21.47 12.87
N ALA A 52 -11.61 -20.36 12.68
CA ALA A 52 -10.18 -20.20 13.00
C ALA A 52 -9.89 -20.45 14.48
N ASP A 53 -10.76 -20.00 15.39
CA ASP A 53 -10.62 -20.21 16.83
C ASP A 53 -10.85 -21.67 17.22
N ILE A 54 -11.83 -22.32 16.59
CA ILE A 54 -12.07 -23.77 16.73
C ILE A 54 -10.83 -24.56 16.29
N TRP A 55 -10.24 -24.25 15.16
CA TRP A 55 -9.03 -24.92 14.67
C TRP A 55 -7.83 -24.68 15.59
N THR A 56 -7.68 -23.48 16.10
CA THR A 56 -6.63 -23.14 17.07
C THR A 56 -6.80 -23.98 18.35
N ALA A 57 -8.02 -24.09 18.86
CA ALA A 57 -8.30 -24.94 20.04
C ALA A 57 -8.02 -26.43 19.75
N GLU A 58 -8.38 -26.96 18.57
CA GLU A 58 -8.05 -28.33 18.12
C GLU A 58 -6.54 -28.57 18.13
N GLN A 59 -5.76 -27.62 17.59
CA GLN A 59 -4.31 -27.69 17.52
C GLN A 59 -3.67 -27.65 18.92
N GLU A 60 -4.12 -26.75 19.78
CA GLU A 60 -3.60 -26.62 21.12
C GLU A 60 -3.99 -27.80 22.02
N ILE A 61 -5.21 -28.36 21.88
CA ILE A 61 -5.58 -29.63 22.56
C ILE A 61 -4.61 -30.74 22.15
N LYS A 62 -4.34 -30.89 20.87
CA LYS A 62 -3.39 -31.89 20.37
C LYS A 62 -1.98 -31.64 20.91
N LYS A 63 -1.48 -30.43 20.76
CA LYS A 63 -0.09 -30.05 21.10
C LYS A 63 0.20 -30.16 22.59
N GLN A 64 -0.73 -29.70 23.46
CA GLN A 64 -0.51 -29.64 24.90
C GLN A 64 -0.89 -30.93 25.63
N LEU A 65 -1.98 -31.61 25.21
CA LEU A 65 -2.49 -32.76 25.93
C LEU A 65 -2.07 -34.10 25.29
N PHE A 66 -1.72 -34.11 24.01
CA PHE A 66 -1.37 -35.33 23.28
C PHE A 66 -0.16 -35.15 22.35
N PRO A 67 1.00 -34.61 22.86
CA PRO A 67 2.13 -34.21 22.00
C PRO A 67 2.72 -35.40 21.23
N ASP A 68 2.79 -36.56 21.83
CA ASP A 68 3.43 -37.77 21.27
C ASP A 68 2.44 -38.70 20.55
N ALA A 69 1.14 -38.40 20.57
CA ALA A 69 0.13 -39.26 19.95
C ALA A 69 -0.09 -38.90 18.47
N ASN A 70 -0.13 -39.89 17.60
CA ASN A 70 -0.62 -39.71 16.24
C ASN A 70 -2.15 -39.63 16.25
N LEU A 71 -2.68 -38.51 16.73
CA LEU A 71 -4.09 -38.27 16.99
C LEU A 71 -4.56 -37.01 16.25
N THR A 72 -5.68 -37.10 15.57
CA THR A 72 -6.39 -35.93 15.04
C THR A 72 -7.49 -35.52 16.02
N VAL A 73 -7.52 -34.24 16.40
CA VAL A 73 -8.57 -33.67 17.25
C VAL A 73 -9.52 -32.89 16.33
N LYS A 74 -10.84 -33.12 16.50
CA LYS A 74 -11.86 -32.33 15.81
C LYS A 74 -12.96 -31.94 16.79
N ILE A 75 -13.31 -30.65 16.79
CA ILE A 75 -14.43 -30.09 17.53
C ILE A 75 -15.64 -30.01 16.60
N TYR A 76 -16.76 -30.50 17.07
CA TYR A 76 -18.05 -30.39 16.40
C TYR A 76 -18.92 -29.45 17.22
N GLU A 77 -19.00 -28.22 16.77
CA GLU A 77 -19.76 -27.17 17.40
C GLU A 77 -21.25 -27.23 17.05
N LYS A 78 -22.09 -26.90 18.02
CA LYS A 78 -23.54 -26.69 17.87
C LYS A 78 -23.90 -25.38 18.57
N PHE A 79 -24.59 -24.51 17.85
CA PHE A 79 -24.98 -23.21 18.35
C PHE A 79 -26.46 -23.18 18.75
N GLU A 80 -26.74 -22.60 19.93
CA GLU A 80 -28.10 -22.30 20.37
C GLU A 80 -28.23 -20.77 20.43
N LEU A 81 -28.47 -20.17 19.26
CA LEU A 81 -28.46 -18.70 19.08
C LEU A 81 -29.77 -18.08 19.59
N SER A 82 -29.69 -16.80 19.98
CA SER A 82 -30.87 -16.01 20.38
C SER A 82 -31.84 -15.81 19.23
N SER A 83 -33.07 -15.38 19.52
CA SER A 83 -34.10 -15.13 18.52
C SER A 83 -33.81 -13.95 17.59
N GLN A 84 -32.76 -13.16 17.89
CA GLN A 84 -32.29 -12.07 17.02
C GLN A 84 -31.56 -12.58 15.77
N TYR A 85 -31.02 -13.82 15.78
CA TYR A 85 -30.40 -14.41 14.62
C TYR A 85 -31.40 -15.00 13.65
N ASN A 86 -31.26 -14.72 12.40
CA ASN A 86 -31.91 -15.39 11.26
C ASN A 86 -30.84 -15.74 10.20
N PRO A 87 -31.16 -16.50 9.15
CA PRO A 87 -30.17 -16.89 8.14
C PRO A 87 -29.44 -15.71 7.47
N GLU A 88 -30.12 -14.59 7.25
CA GLU A 88 -29.55 -13.38 6.64
C GLU A 88 -28.51 -12.73 7.58
N LYS A 89 -28.89 -12.45 8.81
CA LYS A 89 -28.00 -11.88 9.84
C LYS A 89 -26.84 -12.80 10.19
N LEU A 90 -27.05 -14.11 10.15
CA LEU A 90 -25.96 -15.07 10.31
C LEU A 90 -24.94 -14.96 9.17
N MET A 91 -25.41 -14.89 7.94
CA MET A 91 -24.52 -14.77 6.79
C MET A 91 -23.75 -13.44 6.80
N ASP A 92 -24.33 -12.37 7.29
CA ASP A 92 -23.64 -11.10 7.45
C ASP A 92 -22.48 -11.16 8.46
N ILE A 93 -22.67 -11.90 9.55
CA ILE A 93 -21.71 -11.94 10.69
C ILE A 93 -20.72 -13.11 10.56
N TYR A 94 -21.16 -14.25 10.00
CA TYR A 94 -20.42 -15.52 10.05
C TYR A 94 -19.98 -16.02 8.67
N LYS A 95 -20.21 -15.22 7.60
CA LYS A 95 -19.89 -15.59 6.21
C LYS A 95 -18.41 -15.95 6.03
N GLU A 96 -17.48 -15.18 6.61
CA GLU A 96 -16.06 -15.46 6.50
C GLU A 96 -15.68 -16.80 7.11
N SER A 97 -16.23 -17.13 8.27
CA SER A 97 -16.02 -18.43 8.92
C SER A 97 -16.55 -19.60 8.09
N ILE A 98 -17.69 -19.38 7.42
CA ILE A 98 -18.25 -20.35 6.47
C ILE A 98 -17.33 -20.50 5.26
N LEU A 99 -16.86 -19.40 4.70
CA LEU A 99 -15.94 -19.40 3.56
C LEU A 99 -14.59 -20.06 3.88
N GLU A 100 -14.04 -19.87 5.07
CA GLU A 100 -12.83 -20.56 5.52
C GLU A 100 -13.03 -22.07 5.59
N GLU A 101 -14.19 -22.51 6.08
CA GLU A 101 -14.52 -23.93 6.11
C GLU A 101 -14.63 -24.52 4.69
N PHE A 102 -15.26 -23.79 3.75
CA PHE A 102 -15.27 -24.16 2.35
C PHE A 102 -13.87 -24.21 1.72
N ARG A 103 -12.98 -23.30 2.11
CA ARG A 103 -11.59 -23.26 1.65
C ARG A 103 -10.81 -24.50 2.06
N GLU A 104 -11.08 -25.05 3.25
CA GLU A 104 -10.47 -26.30 3.72
C GLU A 104 -10.95 -27.50 2.89
N TYR A 105 -12.24 -27.52 2.50
CA TYR A 105 -12.81 -28.61 1.69
C TYR A 105 -12.36 -28.53 0.22
N SER A 106 -12.51 -27.37 -0.42
CA SER A 106 -12.21 -27.20 -1.83
C SER A 106 -12.10 -25.72 -2.22
N HIS A 107 -10.95 -25.31 -2.77
CA HIS A 107 -10.79 -23.97 -3.34
C HIS A 107 -11.80 -23.63 -4.45
N ILE A 108 -12.35 -24.64 -5.15
CA ILE A 108 -13.36 -24.42 -6.19
C ILE A 108 -14.69 -24.04 -5.54
N GLN A 109 -15.12 -24.79 -4.50
CA GLN A 109 -16.35 -24.51 -3.76
C GLN A 109 -16.26 -23.17 -3.01
N TYR A 110 -15.10 -22.88 -2.42
CA TYR A 110 -14.81 -21.57 -1.82
C TYR A 110 -15.04 -20.43 -2.82
N ASN A 111 -14.44 -20.51 -4.01
CA ASN A 111 -14.58 -19.45 -5.01
C ASN A 111 -16.02 -19.34 -5.53
N ALA A 112 -16.72 -20.46 -5.71
CA ALA A 112 -18.11 -20.48 -6.13
C ALA A 112 -19.01 -19.75 -5.12
N LEU A 113 -18.85 -20.04 -3.82
CA LEU A 113 -19.64 -19.41 -2.76
C LEU A 113 -19.24 -17.96 -2.50
N LYS A 114 -17.93 -17.64 -2.59
CA LYS A 114 -17.42 -16.28 -2.39
C LYS A 114 -17.99 -15.30 -3.41
N THR A 115 -18.12 -15.72 -4.67
CA THR A 115 -18.64 -14.89 -5.76
C THR A 115 -20.16 -14.99 -5.93
N ALA A 116 -20.82 -15.89 -5.18
CA ALA A 116 -22.25 -16.08 -5.25
C ALA A 116 -23.00 -14.88 -4.64
N ARG A 117 -24.08 -14.47 -5.31
CA ARG A 117 -25.07 -13.57 -4.74
C ARG A 117 -26.06 -14.37 -3.93
N ILE A 118 -26.28 -13.96 -2.70
CA ILE A 118 -27.21 -14.61 -1.77
C ILE A 118 -28.43 -13.71 -1.59
N GLU A 119 -29.60 -14.25 -1.78
CA GLU A 119 -30.89 -13.54 -1.66
C GLU A 119 -31.84 -14.35 -0.77
N TYR A 120 -32.73 -13.67 -0.08
CA TYR A 120 -33.70 -14.25 0.86
C TYR A 120 -35.13 -13.98 0.35
N PRO A 121 -35.68 -14.83 -0.56
CA PRO A 121 -37.00 -14.62 -1.12
C PRO A 121 -38.11 -14.71 -0.06
N ALA A 122 -37.89 -15.42 1.03
CA ALA A 122 -38.75 -15.56 2.20
C ALA A 122 -37.92 -15.85 3.46
N ASP A 123 -38.50 -15.66 4.64
CA ASP A 123 -37.81 -15.85 5.94
C ASP A 123 -37.17 -17.24 6.13
N ASN A 124 -37.64 -18.22 5.42
CA ASN A 124 -37.16 -19.61 5.49
C ASN A 124 -36.59 -20.11 4.16
N GLU A 125 -36.28 -19.23 3.21
CA GLU A 125 -35.72 -19.59 1.90
C GLU A 125 -34.50 -18.74 1.59
N MET A 126 -33.42 -19.39 1.17
CA MET A 126 -32.16 -18.79 0.77
C MET A 126 -31.82 -19.22 -0.66
N LEU A 127 -31.62 -18.22 -1.54
CA LEU A 127 -31.30 -18.42 -2.94
C LEU A 127 -29.83 -18.03 -3.16
N ILE A 128 -29.03 -18.95 -3.65
CA ILE A 128 -27.62 -18.81 -3.93
C ILE A 128 -27.44 -18.74 -5.44
N THR A 129 -27.19 -17.56 -5.97
CA THR A 129 -26.98 -17.31 -7.39
C THR A 129 -25.51 -17.36 -7.73
N MET A 130 -25.08 -18.36 -8.48
CA MET A 130 -23.70 -18.60 -8.89
C MET A 130 -23.49 -18.29 -10.37
N GLU A 131 -22.25 -18.11 -10.82
CA GLU A 131 -21.92 -18.03 -12.25
C GLU A 131 -22.21 -19.35 -12.94
N ASP A 132 -22.81 -19.31 -14.14
CA ASP A 132 -23.13 -20.50 -14.94
C ASP A 132 -21.87 -21.12 -15.54
N THR A 133 -21.21 -21.97 -14.80
CA THR A 133 -20.02 -22.73 -15.22
C THR A 133 -20.25 -24.22 -15.02
N VAL A 134 -19.63 -25.05 -15.85
CA VAL A 134 -19.69 -26.52 -15.71
C VAL A 134 -19.25 -26.97 -14.31
N LEU A 135 -18.26 -26.26 -13.73
CA LEU A 135 -17.73 -26.57 -12.40
C LEU A 135 -18.75 -26.22 -11.30
N ASN A 136 -19.35 -25.03 -11.34
CA ASN A 136 -20.35 -24.65 -10.34
C ASN A 136 -21.58 -25.55 -10.38
N ARG A 137 -22.06 -25.92 -11.59
CA ARG A 137 -23.16 -26.89 -11.72
C ARG A 137 -22.82 -28.27 -11.18
N SER A 138 -21.58 -28.74 -11.35
CA SER A 138 -21.15 -30.03 -10.82
C SER A 138 -20.97 -30.07 -9.31
N MET A 139 -20.74 -28.90 -8.67
CA MET A 139 -20.49 -28.76 -7.23
C MET A 139 -21.73 -28.29 -6.44
N GLU A 140 -22.84 -27.96 -7.12
CA GLU A 140 -24.07 -27.45 -6.51
C GLU A 140 -24.51 -28.27 -5.31
N GLY A 141 -24.65 -29.58 -5.51
CA GLY A 141 -25.16 -30.49 -4.46
C GLY A 141 -24.25 -30.51 -3.22
N GLU A 142 -22.93 -30.42 -3.40
CA GLU A 142 -21.99 -30.43 -2.31
C GLU A 142 -22.02 -29.10 -1.56
N ILE A 143 -22.09 -27.97 -2.29
CA ILE A 143 -22.18 -26.63 -1.71
C ILE A 143 -23.45 -26.52 -0.86
N LEU A 144 -24.59 -26.89 -1.40
CA LEU A 144 -25.86 -26.83 -0.67
C LEU A 144 -25.85 -27.76 0.54
N GLN A 145 -25.29 -28.96 0.43
CA GLN A 145 -25.18 -29.90 1.54
C GLN A 145 -24.31 -29.39 2.68
N ILE A 146 -23.18 -28.71 2.38
CA ILE A 146 -22.31 -28.11 3.40
C ILE A 146 -23.05 -26.97 4.09
N LEU A 147 -23.68 -26.08 3.32
CA LEU A 147 -24.46 -24.99 3.88
C LEU A 147 -25.64 -25.48 4.73
N GLU A 148 -26.33 -26.54 4.31
CA GLU A 148 -27.40 -27.15 5.09
C GLU A 148 -26.89 -27.66 6.44
N LYS A 149 -25.72 -28.33 6.47
CA LYS A 149 -25.10 -28.77 7.73
C LYS A 149 -24.79 -27.60 8.65
N ILE A 150 -24.29 -26.50 8.08
CA ILE A 150 -23.94 -25.31 8.87
C ILE A 150 -25.21 -24.62 9.38
N LEU A 151 -26.14 -24.27 8.50
CA LEU A 151 -27.30 -23.46 8.84
C LEU A 151 -28.35 -24.24 9.63
N VAL A 152 -28.64 -25.49 9.24
CA VAL A 152 -29.72 -26.29 9.84
C VAL A 152 -29.20 -27.13 11.01
N GLU A 153 -28.14 -27.92 10.80
CA GLU A 153 -27.69 -28.88 11.84
C GLU A 153 -26.89 -28.19 12.95
N ARG A 154 -26.03 -27.22 12.59
CA ARG A 154 -25.15 -26.54 13.54
C ARG A 154 -25.82 -25.32 14.19
N CYS A 155 -26.50 -24.47 13.41
CA CYS A 155 -27.11 -23.22 13.90
C CYS A 155 -28.60 -23.34 14.21
N GLY A 156 -29.25 -24.45 13.83
CA GLY A 156 -30.64 -24.74 14.18
C GLY A 156 -31.72 -24.02 13.36
N PHE A 157 -31.36 -23.36 12.25
CA PHE A 157 -32.34 -22.66 11.40
C PHE A 157 -33.14 -23.59 10.54
N SER A 158 -34.44 -23.29 10.34
CA SER A 158 -35.31 -24.00 9.39
C SER A 158 -35.31 -23.29 8.04
N VAL A 159 -34.20 -23.39 7.29
CA VAL A 159 -34.03 -22.73 6.00
C VAL A 159 -33.97 -23.76 4.87
N LYS A 160 -34.58 -23.42 3.72
CA LYS A 160 -34.49 -24.18 2.47
C LYS A 160 -33.51 -23.48 1.55
N LEU A 161 -32.55 -24.22 1.03
CA LEU A 161 -31.49 -23.71 0.16
C LEU A 161 -31.82 -24.00 -1.30
N HIS A 162 -31.70 -23.01 -2.15
CA HIS A 162 -31.90 -23.12 -3.59
C HIS A 162 -30.69 -22.51 -4.31
N ALA A 163 -30.30 -23.12 -5.45
CA ALA A 163 -29.27 -22.57 -6.32
C ALA A 163 -29.91 -21.99 -7.60
N ALA A 164 -29.31 -20.89 -8.09
CA ALA A 164 -29.60 -20.29 -9.38
C ALA A 164 -28.31 -19.97 -10.12
N TYR A 165 -28.41 -19.71 -11.42
CA TYR A 165 -27.24 -19.45 -12.26
C TYR A 165 -27.46 -18.20 -13.11
N VAL A 166 -26.39 -17.38 -13.23
CA VAL A 166 -26.34 -16.19 -14.08
C VAL A 166 -25.23 -16.37 -15.11
N GLU A 167 -25.58 -16.17 -16.39
CA GLU A 167 -24.57 -16.11 -17.46
C GLU A 167 -23.74 -14.84 -17.30
N LYS A 168 -22.41 -15.00 -17.25
CA LYS A 168 -21.48 -13.87 -17.25
C LYS A 168 -21.41 -13.26 -18.64
N GLU A 169 -21.64 -11.96 -18.79
CA GLU A 169 -21.36 -11.26 -20.04
C GLU A 169 -19.88 -11.47 -20.42
N ALA A 170 -19.69 -11.97 -21.64
CA ALA A 170 -18.37 -12.40 -22.13
C ALA A 170 -17.43 -11.20 -22.35
N GLY A 171 -16.65 -10.85 -21.34
CA GLY A 171 -15.48 -9.97 -21.48
C GLY A 171 -14.33 -10.71 -22.18
N ARG A 172 -13.56 -9.99 -22.99
CA ARG A 172 -12.40 -10.45 -23.79
C ARG A 172 -11.32 -11.24 -23.03
N PHE A 173 -11.36 -11.27 -21.70
CA PHE A 173 -10.42 -11.98 -20.83
C PHE A 173 -10.76 -13.45 -20.53
N LYS A 174 -11.94 -13.92 -20.93
CA LYS A 174 -12.44 -15.25 -20.56
C LYS A 174 -11.61 -16.40 -21.16
N GLU A 175 -11.12 -16.24 -22.38
CA GLU A 175 -10.33 -17.29 -23.05
C GLU A 175 -8.91 -17.43 -22.48
N GLU A 176 -8.30 -16.33 -22.03
CA GLU A 176 -6.94 -16.34 -21.45
C GLU A 176 -6.93 -16.87 -20.02
N GLU A 177 -7.93 -16.54 -19.20
CA GLU A 177 -8.02 -17.07 -17.83
C GLU A 177 -8.37 -18.55 -17.82
N GLU A 178 -9.27 -19.02 -18.69
CA GLU A 178 -9.58 -20.45 -18.82
C GLU A 178 -8.37 -21.25 -19.29
N ALA A 179 -7.52 -20.68 -20.15
CA ALA A 179 -6.29 -21.30 -20.57
C ALA A 179 -5.27 -21.39 -19.43
N LYS A 180 -5.12 -20.31 -18.62
CA LYS A 180 -4.25 -20.29 -17.43
C LYS A 180 -4.72 -21.26 -16.35
N ILE A 181 -6.01 -21.39 -16.14
CA ILE A 181 -6.59 -22.33 -15.17
C ILE A 181 -6.39 -23.77 -15.64
N ARG A 182 -6.60 -24.08 -16.93
CA ARG A 182 -6.32 -25.42 -17.49
C ARG A 182 -4.85 -25.80 -17.33
N MET A 183 -3.93 -24.89 -17.62
CA MET A 183 -2.49 -25.14 -17.43
C MET A 183 -2.10 -25.39 -15.97
N LYS A 184 -2.70 -24.65 -15.02
CA LYS A 184 -2.48 -24.88 -13.59
C LYS A 184 -3.06 -26.20 -13.10
N VAL A 185 -4.21 -26.58 -13.58
CA VAL A 185 -4.88 -27.86 -13.26
C VAL A 185 -4.07 -29.04 -13.82
N ASP A 186 -3.59 -28.96 -15.05
CA ASP A 186 -2.74 -30.00 -15.67
C ASP A 186 -1.38 -30.10 -14.99
N ALA A 187 -0.80 -28.99 -14.53
CA ALA A 187 0.44 -28.99 -13.75
C ALA A 187 0.27 -29.63 -12.36
N ILE A 188 -0.90 -29.46 -11.72
CA ILE A 188 -1.23 -30.10 -10.46
C ILE A 188 -1.47 -31.62 -10.67
N TYR A 189 -2.17 -32.03 -11.72
CA TYR A 189 -2.37 -33.44 -12.06
C TYR A 189 -1.06 -34.14 -12.45
N SER A 190 -0.16 -33.49 -13.15
CA SER A 190 1.15 -34.05 -13.47
C SER A 190 2.06 -34.20 -12.23
N ARG A 191 2.00 -33.24 -11.27
CA ARG A 191 2.70 -33.37 -9.97
C ARG A 191 2.14 -34.45 -9.07
N THR A 192 0.84 -34.72 -9.14
CA THR A 192 0.20 -35.78 -8.32
C THR A 192 0.42 -37.18 -8.90
N ARG A 193 0.63 -37.34 -10.21
CA ARG A 193 1.00 -38.63 -10.84
C ARG A 193 2.47 -39.01 -10.65
N GLY A 194 3.38 -38.02 -10.40
CA GLY A 194 4.80 -38.28 -10.16
C GLY A 194 5.16 -38.68 -8.72
N ARG A 195 4.18 -38.75 -7.80
CA ARG A 195 4.44 -39.03 -6.37
C ARG A 195 3.91 -40.37 -5.86
N LYS A 196 3.93 -41.38 -6.71
CA LYS A 196 3.80 -42.79 -6.31
C LYS A 196 5.02 -43.54 -6.80
N GLU A 197 6.03 -43.58 -5.93
CA GLU A 197 7.09 -44.56 -5.83
C GLU A 197 8.34 -43.80 -5.28
N GLU A 198 8.46 -43.89 -3.97
CA GLU A 198 9.71 -44.15 -3.25
C GLU A 198 9.44 -44.00 -1.75
N THR A 199 9.41 -45.17 -1.13
CA THR A 199 9.32 -45.35 0.32
C THR A 199 10.73 -45.55 0.92
N VAL A 200 10.89 -45.09 2.16
CA VAL A 200 11.83 -45.57 3.22
C VAL A 200 13.26 -45.03 3.13
N ASP A 201 13.84 -44.38 4.08
CA ASP A 201 14.13 -44.68 5.46
C ASP A 201 14.89 -43.55 6.19
N SER A 202 14.51 -43.32 7.38
CA SER A 202 15.15 -43.15 8.67
C SER A 202 16.06 -41.96 9.03
N THR A 203 15.62 -41.41 10.10
CA THR A 203 16.28 -40.99 11.36
C THR A 203 16.80 -39.57 11.52
N ALA A 204 16.16 -39.01 12.49
CA ALA A 204 16.46 -37.78 13.24
C ALA A 204 17.76 -37.91 14.09
N PRO A 205 18.16 -36.97 14.96
CA PRO A 205 17.40 -35.91 15.60
C PRO A 205 18.10 -34.54 15.85
N ALA A 206 17.27 -33.65 16.28
CA ALA A 206 17.36 -32.39 16.97
C ALA A 206 18.56 -32.08 17.87
N GLN A 207 18.83 -30.79 18.04
CA GLN A 207 18.73 -30.07 19.29
C GLN A 207 19.08 -28.58 19.17
N ASP A 208 18.11 -27.81 19.66
CA ASP A 208 18.13 -26.54 20.36
C ASP A 208 19.47 -25.96 20.85
N THR A 209 19.59 -24.66 20.78
CA THR A 209 19.51 -23.76 21.94
C THR A 209 19.63 -22.28 21.55
N GLU A 210 18.86 -21.53 22.30
CA GLU A 210 18.73 -20.07 22.35
C GLU A 210 20.01 -19.34 22.77
N GLN A 211 19.96 -18.08 22.48
CA GLN A 211 20.26 -16.88 23.28
C GLN A 211 21.26 -15.89 22.75
N GLU A 212 20.67 -14.75 22.42
CA GLU A 212 20.99 -13.38 22.84
C GLU A 212 22.41 -12.82 22.76
N ASN A 213 22.38 -11.69 22.14
CA ASN A 213 22.96 -10.40 22.56
C ASN A 213 24.26 -9.89 21.95
N THR A 214 24.05 -8.80 21.23
CA THR A 214 24.79 -7.53 21.26
C THR A 214 26.22 -7.44 20.76
N GLN A 215 26.35 -6.41 19.93
CA GLN A 215 27.50 -5.51 19.73
C GLN A 215 28.56 -5.88 18.71
N SER A 216 28.53 -5.08 17.65
CA SER A 216 29.74 -4.75 16.86
C SER A 216 30.85 -4.16 17.77
N PRO A 217 32.14 -4.23 17.41
CA PRO A 217 32.69 -3.36 16.38
C PRO A 217 33.90 -3.89 15.56
N GLU A 218 34.10 -3.23 14.43
CA GLU A 218 35.37 -2.86 13.74
C GLU A 218 36.55 -3.84 13.54
N ALA A 219 36.80 -3.95 12.25
CA ALA A 219 38.08 -3.87 11.55
C ALA A 219 39.37 -4.44 12.16
N LYS A 220 40.04 -5.29 11.35
CA LYS A 220 41.41 -5.08 10.87
C LYS A 220 41.86 -6.19 9.90
N LYS A 221 42.46 -5.71 8.80
CA LYS A 221 43.26 -6.49 7.86
C LYS A 221 44.46 -7.15 8.55
N THR A 222 44.83 -8.32 8.07
CA THR A 222 46.25 -8.63 7.79
C THR A 222 46.36 -9.87 6.89
N ASP A 223 47.23 -9.77 5.90
CA ASP A 223 47.77 -10.80 5.04
C ASP A 223 48.49 -11.91 5.84
N ASN A 224 48.48 -13.14 5.36
CA ASN A 224 49.71 -13.80 4.85
C ASN A 224 49.49 -15.25 4.40
N SER A 225 49.97 -15.47 3.23
CA SER A 225 50.61 -16.62 2.58
C SER A 225 50.87 -17.93 3.37
N GLY A 226 50.67 -19.05 2.70
CA GLY A 226 51.24 -20.33 3.11
C GLY A 226 50.85 -21.50 2.17
N LYS A 227 51.72 -21.82 1.25
CA LYS A 227 51.70 -22.98 0.38
C LYS A 227 51.81 -24.30 1.19
N ALA A 228 51.15 -25.37 0.76
CA ALA A 228 51.83 -26.67 0.61
C ALA A 228 51.01 -27.66 -0.25
N LYS A 229 51.77 -28.32 -1.11
CA LYS A 229 51.40 -29.38 -2.05
C LYS A 229 51.11 -30.72 -1.35
N SER A 230 50.30 -31.56 -1.96
CA SER A 230 50.69 -32.93 -2.30
C SER A 230 49.63 -33.66 -3.12
N GLU A 231 49.99 -34.11 -4.26
CA GLU A 231 49.45 -35.28 -5.03
C GLU A 231 50.06 -36.57 -4.46
N PRO A 232 49.84 -37.77 -5.11
CA PRO A 232 48.69 -38.41 -5.72
C PRO A 232 48.50 -39.88 -5.30
N ALA A 233 47.54 -40.59 -5.88
CA ALA A 233 47.51 -42.00 -6.32
C ALA A 233 46.05 -42.52 -6.26
N GLY A 234 45.48 -43.23 -7.20
CA GLY A 234 45.91 -44.18 -8.15
C GLY A 234 44.71 -45.05 -8.47
N GLY A 235 44.37 -45.15 -9.65
CA GLY A 235 43.94 -46.14 -10.57
C GLY A 235 42.92 -47.23 -10.12
N VAL A 236 41.99 -47.53 -11.02
CA VAL A 236 41.81 -48.82 -11.68
C VAL A 236 40.63 -48.76 -12.67
N THR A 237 40.98 -49.04 -13.92
CA THR A 237 40.12 -49.36 -15.05
C THR A 237 39.25 -50.59 -14.83
N LYS A 238 38.00 -50.58 -15.33
CA LYS A 238 37.43 -51.79 -15.99
C LYS A 238 36.37 -51.38 -17.02
N SER A 239 36.71 -51.75 -18.25
CA SER A 239 35.84 -51.86 -19.41
C SER A 239 34.73 -52.89 -19.26
N PHE A 240 33.57 -52.67 -19.85
CA PHE A 240 32.77 -53.73 -20.42
C PHE A 240 32.04 -53.24 -21.69
N GLN A 241 32.10 -54.10 -22.68
CA GLN A 241 31.62 -53.94 -24.04
C GLN A 241 30.13 -54.26 -24.22
N SER A 242 29.58 -53.62 -25.23
CA SER A 242 28.77 -54.11 -26.35
C SER A 242 27.35 -54.58 -26.13
N GLY A 243 26.47 -54.09 -26.98
CA GLY A 243 25.44 -54.86 -27.61
C GLY A 243 24.18 -54.07 -27.94
N GLY A 244 23.89 -53.83 -29.22
CA GLY A 244 22.50 -53.67 -29.67
C GLY A 244 22.31 -52.67 -30.81
N ARG A 245 22.53 -53.09 -32.04
CA ARG A 245 22.11 -52.42 -33.28
C ARG A 245 20.58 -52.28 -33.34
N GLY A 246 20.06 -51.09 -33.62
CA GLY A 246 18.77 -50.83 -34.17
C GLY A 246 18.86 -49.90 -35.37
N GLU A 247 18.63 -50.43 -36.54
CA GLU A 247 18.61 -49.69 -37.80
C GLU A 247 17.38 -48.72 -37.83
N PHE A 248 17.60 -47.45 -38.09
CA PHE A 248 16.55 -46.57 -38.60
C PHE A 248 16.92 -46.06 -39.99
N LYS A 249 15.96 -46.30 -40.92
CA LYS A 249 16.01 -46.03 -42.33
C LYS A 249 16.25 -44.54 -42.64
N ARG A 250 17.20 -44.30 -43.54
CA ARG A 250 17.44 -43.06 -44.28
C ARG A 250 16.21 -42.69 -45.11
N GLY A 251 15.56 -41.56 -44.83
CA GLY A 251 14.67 -40.86 -45.72
C GLY A 251 15.44 -39.93 -46.62
N GLU A 252 15.24 -40.09 -47.93
CA GLU A 252 15.88 -39.29 -48.96
C GLU A 252 15.34 -37.86 -48.93
N PHE A 253 16.21 -36.86 -48.71
CA PHE A 253 15.91 -35.46 -48.98
C PHE A 253 16.33 -35.07 -50.38
N LYS A 254 15.37 -34.62 -51.23
CA LYS A 254 15.55 -34.06 -52.54
C LYS A 254 16.51 -32.84 -52.49
N LYS A 255 17.54 -32.82 -53.31
CA LYS A 255 18.41 -31.70 -53.65
C LYS A 255 17.60 -30.53 -54.21
N GLY A 256 17.44 -29.45 -53.45
CA GLY A 256 17.04 -28.14 -53.98
C GLY A 256 18.28 -27.35 -54.41
N GLU A 257 18.21 -26.70 -55.53
CA GLU A 257 19.30 -25.97 -56.20
C GLU A 257 19.87 -24.86 -55.28
N PHE A 258 21.18 -24.95 -55.02
CA PHE A 258 21.94 -23.87 -54.36
C PHE A 258 22.32 -22.81 -55.42
N ARG A 259 21.74 -21.58 -55.26
CA ARG A 259 22.32 -20.38 -55.85
C ARG A 259 23.70 -20.14 -55.23
N LYS A 260 24.71 -19.97 -56.06
CA LYS A 260 26.08 -19.60 -55.67
C LYS A 260 26.04 -18.22 -55.00
N GLY A 261 26.08 -18.18 -53.66
CA GLY A 261 26.38 -16.99 -52.89
C GLY A 261 27.88 -16.87 -52.67
N GLY A 262 28.37 -15.64 -52.58
CA GLY A 262 29.78 -15.28 -52.51
C GLY A 262 30.59 -16.02 -51.47
N SER A 263 31.88 -16.21 -51.73
CA SER A 263 32.85 -16.86 -50.86
C SER A 263 33.17 -15.93 -49.68
N PHE A 264 32.61 -16.23 -48.51
CA PHE A 264 33.07 -15.62 -47.29
C PHE A 264 34.40 -16.22 -46.83
N GLU A 265 35.35 -15.36 -46.41
CA GLU A 265 36.64 -15.81 -45.86
C GLU A 265 36.47 -16.69 -44.61
N LYS A 266 37.26 -17.77 -44.52
CA LYS A 266 37.31 -18.63 -43.33
C LYS A 266 37.77 -17.81 -42.13
N GLY A 267 36.83 -17.38 -41.25
CA GLY A 267 37.13 -16.61 -40.07
C GLY A 267 36.35 -15.29 -39.99
N ALA A 268 35.57 -14.97 -41.01
CA ALA A 268 34.68 -13.78 -40.97
C ALA A 268 33.59 -13.91 -39.88
N LEU A 269 33.43 -12.85 -39.08
CA LEU A 269 32.37 -12.73 -38.06
C LEU A 269 30.97 -12.85 -38.65
N LYS A 270 30.76 -12.15 -39.77
CA LYS A 270 29.48 -12.15 -40.51
C LYS A 270 29.57 -13.09 -41.70
N ARG A 271 28.54 -13.89 -41.90
CA ARG A 271 28.33 -14.75 -43.08
C ARG A 271 27.05 -14.40 -43.81
N SER A 272 26.73 -13.11 -43.83
CA SER A 272 25.53 -12.55 -44.46
C SER A 272 25.84 -11.14 -44.93
N ASP A 273 25.22 -10.72 -46.02
CA ASP A 273 25.23 -9.34 -46.53
C ASP A 273 24.23 -8.44 -45.83
N ASN A 274 23.39 -8.99 -44.96
CA ASN A 274 22.41 -8.23 -44.17
C ASN A 274 23.14 -7.35 -43.15
N PRO A 275 22.94 -6.00 -43.17
CA PRO A 275 23.60 -5.07 -42.25
C PRO A 275 23.22 -5.31 -40.79
N ASP A 276 22.02 -5.85 -40.54
CA ASP A 276 21.53 -6.10 -39.19
C ASP A 276 22.17 -7.34 -38.54
N VAL A 277 22.80 -8.24 -39.31
CA VAL A 277 23.49 -9.38 -38.74
C VAL A 277 24.78 -8.91 -38.07
N ILE A 278 24.94 -9.19 -36.80
CA ILE A 278 26.12 -8.87 -35.99
C ILE A 278 27.12 -10.04 -36.07
N TYR A 279 26.62 -11.29 -35.98
CA TYR A 279 27.43 -12.49 -35.92
C TYR A 279 26.78 -13.66 -36.66
N GLY A 280 27.58 -14.50 -37.31
CA GLY A 280 27.15 -15.75 -37.90
C GLY A 280 26.34 -15.57 -39.20
N ARG A 281 25.32 -16.39 -39.39
CA ARG A 281 24.43 -16.41 -40.56
C ARG A 281 23.15 -15.64 -40.30
N ASP A 282 22.53 -15.15 -41.36
CA ASP A 282 21.15 -14.62 -41.27
C ASP A 282 20.12 -15.75 -41.07
N PHE A 283 19.03 -15.47 -40.39
CA PHE A 283 17.96 -16.41 -40.06
C PHE A 283 16.64 -15.68 -39.83
N GLU A 284 15.53 -16.35 -40.20
CA GLU A 284 14.19 -15.75 -40.15
C GLU A 284 13.20 -16.50 -39.22
N GLU A 285 13.63 -17.60 -38.57
CA GLU A 285 12.79 -18.40 -37.71
C GLU A 285 12.16 -17.52 -36.64
N GLU A 286 10.92 -17.82 -36.27
CA GLU A 286 10.21 -17.12 -35.18
C GLU A 286 10.95 -17.34 -33.86
N ALA A 287 10.94 -16.32 -33.02
CA ALA A 287 11.51 -16.40 -31.70
C ALA A 287 10.46 -16.96 -30.72
N MET A 288 10.84 -17.95 -29.96
CA MET A 288 10.09 -18.46 -28.84
C MET A 288 10.31 -17.57 -27.60
N LYS A 289 9.42 -17.66 -26.64
CA LYS A 289 9.57 -16.95 -25.37
C LYS A 289 10.66 -17.60 -24.51
N ILE A 290 11.36 -16.77 -23.74
CA ILE A 290 12.43 -17.27 -22.87
C ILE A 290 11.85 -18.13 -21.73
N GLU A 291 10.67 -17.82 -21.18
CA GLU A 291 9.98 -18.65 -20.18
C GLU A 291 9.65 -20.09 -20.64
N GLU A 292 9.61 -20.32 -21.95
CA GLU A 292 9.35 -21.64 -22.53
C GLU A 292 10.60 -22.54 -22.56
N LEU A 293 11.78 -22.00 -22.22
CA LEU A 293 13.04 -22.72 -22.21
C LEU A 293 13.25 -23.48 -20.89
N ILE A 294 12.82 -24.72 -20.81
CA ILE A 294 12.77 -25.50 -19.56
C ILE A 294 13.82 -26.61 -19.44
N GLY A 295 14.86 -26.61 -20.32
CA GLY A 295 15.91 -27.60 -20.28
C GLY A 295 16.74 -27.66 -21.58
N ASP A 296 17.44 -28.78 -21.83
CA ASP A 296 18.22 -29.01 -23.03
C ASP A 296 17.30 -29.16 -24.26
N MET A 297 16.96 -28.05 -24.91
CA MET A 297 16.01 -28.00 -26.04
C MET A 297 16.70 -28.09 -27.41
N GLY A 298 18.01 -28.11 -27.48
CA GLY A 298 18.73 -28.07 -28.73
C GLY A 298 18.78 -26.69 -29.37
N GLU A 299 18.63 -26.61 -30.71
CA GLU A 299 18.71 -25.33 -31.43
C GLU A 299 17.42 -24.53 -31.22
N VAL A 300 17.56 -23.34 -30.64
CA VAL A 300 16.47 -22.40 -30.32
C VAL A 300 16.74 -21.03 -30.93
N THR A 301 15.67 -20.30 -31.16
CA THR A 301 15.72 -18.89 -31.56
C THR A 301 14.98 -18.10 -30.53
N ILE A 302 15.63 -17.08 -29.93
CA ILE A 302 15.03 -16.17 -28.98
C ILE A 302 15.22 -14.72 -29.45
N ARG A 303 14.41 -13.79 -28.90
CA ARG A 303 14.61 -12.36 -29.04
C ARG A 303 14.57 -11.73 -27.66
N GLY A 304 15.24 -10.58 -27.50
CA GLY A 304 15.21 -9.89 -26.21
C GLY A 304 16.06 -8.63 -26.21
N LYS A 305 15.95 -7.92 -25.10
CA LYS A 305 16.77 -6.76 -24.73
C LYS A 305 18.00 -7.23 -23.96
N VAL A 306 19.18 -6.77 -24.36
CA VAL A 306 20.42 -7.04 -23.65
C VAL A 306 20.44 -6.27 -22.33
N LEU A 307 20.62 -6.97 -21.21
CA LEU A 307 20.69 -6.42 -19.87
C LEU A 307 22.12 -6.10 -19.42
N SER A 308 23.02 -7.06 -19.64
CA SER A 308 24.42 -6.94 -19.24
C SER A 308 25.33 -7.63 -20.25
N VAL A 309 26.57 -7.20 -20.32
CA VAL A 309 27.62 -7.82 -21.17
C VAL A 309 28.91 -7.92 -20.38
N ASP A 310 29.50 -9.09 -20.33
CA ASP A 310 30.79 -9.36 -19.71
C ASP A 310 31.72 -10.06 -20.72
N THR A 311 33.04 -9.88 -20.59
CA THR A 311 34.06 -10.51 -21.45
C THR A 311 35.15 -11.10 -20.61
N ARG A 312 35.50 -12.34 -20.90
CA ARG A 312 36.61 -13.05 -20.21
C ARG A 312 37.59 -13.64 -21.21
N ASP A 313 38.85 -13.27 -21.10
CA ASP A 313 39.90 -13.84 -21.93
C ASP A 313 40.21 -15.27 -21.49
N ILE A 314 40.35 -16.16 -22.50
CA ILE A 314 40.71 -17.56 -22.31
C ILE A 314 41.96 -17.88 -23.10
N LYS A 315 42.52 -19.08 -22.89
CA LYS A 315 43.74 -19.53 -23.59
C LYS A 315 43.55 -19.54 -25.12
N ASN A 316 44.61 -19.35 -25.87
CA ASN A 316 44.68 -19.41 -27.34
C ASN A 316 43.99 -18.22 -28.06
N GLU A 317 44.26 -17.00 -27.62
CA GLU A 317 43.75 -15.76 -28.25
C GLU A 317 42.23 -15.75 -28.50
N LYS A 318 41.47 -16.33 -27.56
CA LYS A 318 40.02 -16.37 -27.58
C LYS A 318 39.48 -15.66 -26.39
N THR A 319 38.35 -15.01 -26.57
CA THR A 319 37.57 -14.37 -25.50
C THR A 319 36.15 -14.95 -25.51
N ILE A 320 35.63 -15.26 -24.36
CA ILE A 320 34.21 -15.57 -24.20
C ILE A 320 33.46 -14.28 -23.91
N ILE A 321 32.45 -13.99 -24.72
CA ILE A 321 31.48 -12.92 -24.46
C ILE A 321 30.25 -13.56 -23.82
N ILE A 322 29.90 -13.08 -22.64
CA ILE A 322 28.72 -13.51 -21.86
C ILE A 322 27.80 -12.34 -21.80
N PHE A 323 26.54 -12.49 -22.21
CA PHE A 323 25.56 -11.44 -22.05
C PHE A 323 24.20 -12.02 -21.67
N ASN A 324 23.50 -11.29 -20.82
CA ASN A 324 22.15 -11.61 -20.38
C ASN A 324 21.14 -10.86 -21.22
N MET A 325 20.09 -11.55 -21.62
CA MET A 325 19.06 -11.02 -22.47
C MET A 325 17.69 -11.43 -21.95
N SER A 326 16.75 -10.50 -21.91
CA SER A 326 15.36 -10.75 -21.47
C SER A 326 14.38 -10.34 -22.57
N ASP A 327 13.35 -11.15 -22.74
CA ASP A 327 12.17 -10.82 -23.55
C ASP A 327 10.99 -10.35 -22.69
N PHE A 328 11.27 -10.08 -21.39
CA PHE A 328 10.33 -9.70 -20.34
C PHE A 328 9.43 -10.82 -19.80
N THR A 329 9.56 -12.05 -20.34
CA THR A 329 8.97 -13.25 -19.72
C THR A 329 9.94 -13.91 -18.76
N ASP A 330 11.24 -13.96 -19.16
CA ASP A 330 12.34 -14.46 -18.35
C ASP A 330 13.67 -13.88 -18.86
N THR A 331 14.78 -14.30 -18.29
CA THR A 331 16.14 -13.89 -18.66
C THR A 331 17.01 -15.10 -19.01
N MET A 332 17.74 -15.01 -20.12
CA MET A 332 18.63 -16.06 -20.60
C MET A 332 20.06 -15.57 -20.73
N THR A 333 20.99 -16.38 -20.25
CA THR A 333 22.43 -16.16 -20.43
C THR A 333 22.88 -16.71 -21.78
N ILE A 334 23.53 -15.86 -22.57
CA ILE A 334 24.11 -16.24 -23.87
C ILE A 334 25.65 -16.24 -23.76
N LYS A 335 26.30 -17.34 -24.19
CA LYS A 335 27.74 -17.50 -24.15
C LYS A 335 28.29 -17.75 -25.54
N MET A 336 29.17 -16.87 -26.02
CA MET A 336 29.81 -17.02 -27.35
C MET A 336 31.33 -16.87 -27.29
N PHE A 337 32.00 -17.61 -28.15
CA PHE A 337 33.45 -17.58 -28.23
C PHE A 337 33.89 -16.87 -29.51
N VAL A 338 34.68 -15.81 -29.33
CA VAL A 338 35.27 -15.04 -30.44
C VAL A 338 36.78 -14.95 -30.29
N ARG A 339 37.48 -14.53 -31.35
CA ARG A 339 38.90 -14.17 -31.23
C ARG A 339 39.03 -12.86 -30.48
N THR A 340 40.06 -12.71 -29.66
CA THR A 340 40.26 -11.51 -28.84
C THR A 340 40.33 -10.23 -29.69
N GLU A 341 40.87 -10.30 -30.91
CA GLU A 341 40.91 -9.18 -31.86
C GLU A 341 39.51 -8.71 -32.34
N GLN A 342 38.52 -9.62 -32.33
CA GLN A 342 37.17 -9.38 -32.81
C GLN A 342 36.18 -8.90 -31.73
N VAL A 343 36.58 -8.92 -30.47
CA VAL A 343 35.71 -8.56 -29.33
C VAL A 343 35.13 -7.17 -29.47
N LYS A 344 35.96 -6.18 -29.81
CA LYS A 344 35.51 -4.78 -29.95
C LYS A 344 34.47 -4.59 -31.05
N GLU A 345 34.58 -5.35 -32.15
CA GLU A 345 33.61 -5.28 -33.25
C GLU A 345 32.26 -5.86 -32.80
N VAL A 346 32.24 -6.99 -32.09
CA VAL A 346 31.01 -7.62 -31.61
C VAL A 346 30.35 -6.86 -30.47
N THR A 347 31.11 -6.41 -29.47
CA THR A 347 30.59 -5.69 -28.31
C THR A 347 30.16 -4.26 -28.64
N GLY A 348 30.59 -3.71 -29.79
CA GLY A 348 30.11 -2.43 -30.31
C GLY A 348 28.58 -2.45 -30.55
N ASP A 349 28.06 -3.59 -30.97
CA ASP A 349 26.62 -3.79 -31.27
C ASP A 349 25.87 -4.55 -30.16
N ILE A 350 26.54 -5.46 -29.43
CA ILE A 350 25.97 -6.16 -28.26
C ILE A 350 26.30 -5.34 -27.02
N LYS A 351 25.36 -4.46 -26.62
CA LYS A 351 25.49 -3.57 -25.45
C LYS A 351 24.18 -3.51 -24.68
N PRO A 352 24.22 -3.21 -23.38
CA PRO A 352 23.00 -3.03 -22.60
C PRO A 352 22.01 -2.07 -23.27
N GLY A 353 20.76 -2.49 -23.36
CA GLY A 353 19.68 -1.77 -24.04
C GLY A 353 19.48 -2.12 -25.53
N ALA A 354 20.40 -2.88 -26.17
CA ALA A 354 20.21 -3.32 -27.56
C ALA A 354 19.15 -4.44 -27.64
N PHE A 355 18.31 -4.40 -28.67
CA PHE A 355 17.35 -5.46 -28.98
C PHE A 355 17.93 -6.41 -30.03
N LEU A 356 18.02 -7.67 -29.69
CA LEU A 356 18.66 -8.69 -30.50
C LEU A 356 17.74 -9.89 -30.68
N LYS A 357 17.96 -10.60 -31.81
CA LYS A 357 17.46 -11.95 -32.07
C LYS A 357 18.65 -12.88 -32.16
N VAL A 358 18.63 -13.94 -31.36
CA VAL A 358 19.75 -14.88 -31.21
C VAL A 358 19.29 -16.27 -31.54
N LYS A 359 20.08 -16.97 -32.36
CA LYS A 359 19.92 -18.39 -32.67
C LYS A 359 21.13 -19.18 -32.19
N GLY A 360 20.90 -20.20 -31.36
CA GLY A 360 21.95 -21.00 -30.77
C GLY A 360 21.40 -22.27 -30.12
N ILE A 361 22.24 -22.98 -29.40
CA ILE A 361 21.90 -24.25 -28.75
C ILE A 361 21.63 -23.96 -27.26
N CYS A 362 20.42 -24.24 -26.82
CA CYS A 362 20.03 -24.17 -25.41
C CYS A 362 20.42 -25.46 -24.71
N MET A 363 21.27 -25.36 -23.69
CA MET A 363 21.73 -26.48 -22.88
C MET A 363 22.14 -26.06 -21.48
N MET A 364 22.16 -27.01 -20.56
CA MET A 364 22.77 -26.81 -19.23
C MET A 364 24.27 -26.58 -19.38
N ASP A 365 24.73 -25.43 -18.87
CA ASP A 365 26.16 -25.13 -18.84
C ASP A 365 26.89 -26.05 -17.84
N LYS A 366 28.01 -26.60 -18.24
CA LYS A 366 28.76 -27.57 -17.43
C LYS A 366 29.52 -26.97 -16.24
N PHE A 367 29.70 -25.64 -16.24
CA PHE A 367 30.45 -24.92 -15.21
C PHE A 367 29.57 -24.27 -14.17
N ASP A 368 28.50 -23.61 -14.61
CA ASP A 368 27.64 -22.85 -13.75
C ASP A 368 26.39 -23.66 -13.37
N HIS A 369 26.12 -24.79 -14.04
CA HIS A 369 24.92 -25.62 -13.86
C HIS A 369 23.61 -24.85 -14.07
N GLU A 370 23.65 -23.80 -14.89
CA GLU A 370 22.53 -23.01 -15.31
C GLU A 370 22.22 -23.22 -16.79
N LEU A 371 20.96 -22.99 -17.17
CA LEU A 371 20.55 -23.06 -18.56
C LEU A 371 21.13 -21.86 -19.31
N ALA A 372 21.79 -22.12 -20.46
CA ALA A 372 22.41 -21.08 -21.25
C ALA A 372 22.33 -21.40 -22.76
N ILE A 373 22.34 -20.35 -23.58
CA ILE A 373 22.45 -20.51 -25.03
C ILE A 373 23.90 -20.34 -25.45
N GLY A 374 24.43 -21.41 -26.02
CA GLY A 374 25.80 -21.46 -26.60
C GLY A 374 25.79 -21.87 -28.06
N SER A 375 27.00 -22.18 -28.63
CA SER A 375 27.14 -22.59 -30.04
C SER A 375 26.34 -21.70 -31.00
N ILE A 376 26.52 -20.40 -30.89
CA ILE A 376 25.69 -19.37 -31.55
C ILE A 376 25.79 -19.53 -33.07
N ALA A 377 24.63 -19.71 -33.73
CA ALA A 377 24.49 -19.82 -35.17
C ALA A 377 24.37 -18.43 -35.84
N GLY A 378 23.69 -17.51 -35.19
CA GLY A 378 23.53 -16.13 -35.67
C GLY A 378 23.03 -15.19 -34.57
N ILE A 379 23.41 -13.91 -34.69
CA ILE A 379 22.88 -12.81 -33.89
C ILE A 379 22.57 -11.66 -34.87
N LYS A 380 21.36 -11.10 -34.75
CA LYS A 380 20.98 -9.92 -35.54
C LYS A 380 20.26 -8.87 -34.68
N LYS A 381 20.42 -7.62 -35.08
CA LYS A 381 19.64 -6.49 -34.50
C LYS A 381 18.20 -6.63 -34.91
N ILE A 382 17.31 -6.29 -34.03
CA ILE A 382 15.87 -6.15 -34.29
C ILE A 382 15.38 -4.81 -33.76
N PRO A 383 14.30 -4.28 -34.29
CA PRO A 383 13.62 -3.14 -33.69
C PRO A 383 13.22 -3.46 -32.25
N ASP A 384 13.09 -2.43 -31.45
CA ASP A 384 12.47 -2.52 -30.13
C ASP A 384 11.05 -3.09 -30.32
N PHE A 385 10.80 -4.25 -29.75
CA PHE A 385 9.51 -4.94 -29.84
C PHE A 385 8.69 -4.75 -28.56
N THR A 386 9.19 -4.00 -27.59
CA THR A 386 8.38 -3.60 -26.45
C THR A 386 7.25 -2.71 -26.96
N ASN A 387 6.03 -3.17 -26.76
CA ASN A 387 4.86 -2.31 -26.94
C ASN A 387 4.91 -1.24 -25.86
N THR A 388 5.62 -0.15 -26.14
CA THR A 388 5.47 1.02 -25.27
C THR A 388 4.03 1.48 -25.44
N ARG A 389 3.24 1.33 -24.38
CA ARG A 389 1.89 1.89 -24.30
C ARG A 389 1.93 3.35 -24.75
N MET A 390 0.98 3.72 -25.55
CA MET A 390 0.84 5.09 -26.09
C MET A 390 -0.56 5.60 -25.81
N ASP A 391 -0.67 6.79 -25.28
CA ASP A 391 -1.92 7.51 -25.19
C ASP A 391 -2.28 8.03 -26.59
N THR A 392 -3.36 7.50 -27.19
CA THR A 392 -3.80 7.83 -28.55
C THR A 392 -4.96 8.81 -28.58
N SER A 393 -5.53 9.17 -27.42
CA SER A 393 -6.64 10.11 -27.31
C SER A 393 -6.35 11.45 -27.99
N ALA A 394 -7.34 12.01 -28.66
CA ALA A 394 -7.21 13.33 -29.32
C ALA A 394 -7.08 14.48 -28.33
N ARG A 395 -7.75 14.37 -27.18
CA ARG A 395 -7.64 15.30 -26.04
C ARG A 395 -7.00 14.54 -24.88
N LYS A 396 -5.90 15.06 -24.36
CA LYS A 396 -5.12 14.44 -23.29
C LYS A 396 -5.53 14.94 -21.92
N ARG A 397 -5.52 14.04 -20.95
CA ARG A 397 -5.62 14.37 -19.53
C ARG A 397 -4.29 14.90 -18.97
N VAL A 398 -4.30 15.43 -17.76
CA VAL A 398 -3.09 15.74 -16.99
C VAL A 398 -3.10 14.88 -15.73
N GLU A 399 -2.00 14.19 -15.45
CA GLU A 399 -1.82 13.51 -14.17
C GLU A 399 -1.43 14.51 -13.10
N LEU A 400 -2.18 14.54 -11.99
CA LEU A 400 -1.98 15.48 -10.88
C LEU A 400 -1.48 14.81 -9.59
N HIS A 401 -1.41 13.47 -9.56
CA HIS A 401 -0.97 12.68 -8.42
C HIS A 401 0.00 11.57 -8.89
N CYS A 402 1.30 11.82 -8.75
CA CYS A 402 2.32 10.95 -9.31
C CYS A 402 3.57 10.91 -8.44
N HIS A 403 4.00 9.72 -8.09
CA HIS A 403 5.14 9.38 -7.26
C HIS A 403 6.34 8.93 -8.08
N THR A 404 7.52 9.31 -7.62
CA THR A 404 8.80 8.82 -8.14
C THR A 404 9.42 7.86 -7.12
N LYS A 405 10.57 7.27 -7.47
CA LYS A 405 11.37 6.47 -6.51
C LYS A 405 11.83 7.25 -5.26
N MET A 406 11.61 8.57 -5.21
CA MET A 406 11.88 9.38 -4.02
C MET A 406 10.75 9.33 -2.99
N SER A 407 9.58 8.82 -3.38
CA SER A 407 8.54 8.39 -2.44
C SER A 407 9.03 7.17 -1.70
N ASP A 408 9.32 7.33 -0.39
CA ASP A 408 9.87 6.25 0.43
C ASP A 408 8.85 5.11 0.54
N MET A 409 9.35 3.90 0.41
CA MET A 409 8.65 2.62 0.59
C MET A 409 7.98 2.02 -0.66
N ASP A 410 7.50 2.77 -1.64
CA ASP A 410 6.65 2.23 -2.70
C ASP A 410 6.78 2.86 -4.09
N GLY A 411 7.44 4.00 -4.23
CA GLY A 411 7.73 4.60 -5.53
C GLY A 411 8.81 3.83 -6.29
N VAL A 412 8.55 3.47 -7.55
CA VAL A 412 9.46 2.66 -8.38
C VAL A 412 10.13 3.48 -9.47
N SER A 413 9.38 4.36 -10.13
CA SER A 413 9.82 5.00 -11.38
C SER A 413 10.74 6.20 -11.15
N GLU A 414 11.70 6.38 -12.03
CA GLU A 414 12.54 7.57 -12.06
C GLU A 414 11.76 8.80 -12.53
N ALA A 415 11.93 9.94 -11.88
CA ALA A 415 11.29 11.21 -12.30
C ALA A 415 11.56 11.54 -13.78
N LYS A 416 12.77 11.23 -14.25
CA LYS A 416 13.16 11.46 -15.65
C LYS A 416 12.34 10.62 -16.64
N ASP A 417 11.96 9.40 -16.28
CA ASP A 417 11.24 8.49 -17.17
C ASP A 417 9.74 8.83 -17.18
N ILE A 418 9.19 9.26 -16.04
CA ILE A 418 7.82 9.80 -15.92
C ILE A 418 7.65 11.02 -16.83
N VAL A 419 8.54 12.00 -16.70
CA VAL A 419 8.51 13.24 -17.50
C VAL A 419 8.62 12.95 -19.00
N LYS A 420 9.56 12.07 -19.40
CA LYS A 420 9.72 11.65 -20.80
C LYS A 420 8.49 10.92 -21.33
N ARG A 421 7.88 10.06 -20.52
CA ARG A 421 6.68 9.30 -20.90
C ARG A 421 5.50 10.25 -21.18
N ALA A 422 5.20 11.17 -20.25
CA ALA A 422 4.13 12.13 -20.40
C ALA A 422 4.34 13.04 -21.64
N TYR A 423 5.57 13.54 -21.82
CA TYR A 423 5.92 14.33 -23.01
C TYR A 423 5.75 13.52 -24.33
N LYS A 424 6.26 12.25 -24.35
CA LYS A 424 6.12 11.35 -25.52
C LYS A 424 4.66 11.05 -25.87
N TRP A 425 3.79 10.94 -24.87
CA TRP A 425 2.35 10.73 -25.04
C TRP A 425 1.61 11.97 -25.50
N GLY A 426 2.26 13.13 -25.49
CA GLY A 426 1.66 14.42 -25.89
C GLY A 426 0.79 15.04 -24.81
N HIS A 427 0.96 14.63 -23.55
CA HIS A 427 0.36 15.35 -22.43
C HIS A 427 0.91 16.76 -22.36
N ARG A 428 0.12 17.72 -21.95
CA ARG A 428 0.57 19.12 -21.82
C ARG A 428 1.30 19.41 -20.51
N ALA A 429 1.04 18.60 -19.48
CA ALA A 429 1.67 18.70 -18.18
C ALA A 429 1.65 17.35 -17.45
N ILE A 430 2.48 17.23 -16.41
CA ILE A 430 2.44 16.15 -15.42
C ILE A 430 2.87 16.70 -14.06
N ALA A 431 2.19 16.26 -12.99
CA ALA A 431 2.62 16.59 -11.63
C ALA A 431 3.64 15.59 -11.11
N ILE A 432 4.47 16.05 -10.18
CA ILE A 432 5.34 15.23 -9.35
C ILE A 432 4.98 15.56 -7.90
N THR A 433 4.50 14.57 -7.15
CA THR A 433 3.88 14.73 -5.83
C THR A 433 4.34 13.66 -4.85
N ASP A 434 5.65 13.47 -4.70
CA ASP A 434 6.24 12.48 -3.79
C ASP A 434 5.77 12.65 -2.34
N HIS A 435 5.75 11.57 -1.56
CA HIS A 435 5.34 11.54 -0.16
C HIS A 435 6.24 12.42 0.73
N GLY A 436 5.75 13.58 1.10
CA GLY A 436 6.39 14.48 2.07
C GLY A 436 7.75 15.06 1.66
N VAL A 437 8.21 14.83 0.43
CA VAL A 437 9.54 15.23 -0.05
C VAL A 437 9.48 15.90 -1.43
N VAL A 438 10.55 16.56 -1.81
CA VAL A 438 10.69 17.32 -3.07
C VAL A 438 12.00 17.04 -3.81
N GLN A 439 12.69 15.95 -3.49
CA GLN A 439 14.03 15.65 -4.03
C GLN A 439 14.03 15.37 -5.53
N SER A 440 12.98 14.82 -6.08
CA SER A 440 12.81 14.48 -7.49
C SER A 440 12.70 15.71 -8.43
N PHE A 441 12.43 16.89 -7.87
CA PHE A 441 12.18 18.10 -8.66
C PHE A 441 13.35 18.50 -9.56
N THR A 442 14.57 18.37 -9.05
CA THR A 442 15.78 18.70 -9.83
C THR A 442 15.99 17.76 -11.00
N ASP A 443 15.76 16.47 -10.81
CA ASP A 443 15.90 15.47 -11.87
C ASP A 443 14.83 15.65 -12.95
N ALA A 444 13.58 15.92 -12.53
CA ALA A 444 12.48 16.25 -13.44
C ALA A 444 12.81 17.51 -14.25
N ASN A 445 13.32 18.57 -13.61
CA ASN A 445 13.66 19.83 -14.29
C ASN A 445 14.82 19.67 -15.28
N HIS A 446 15.85 18.87 -14.95
CA HIS A 446 16.95 18.63 -15.90
C HIS A 446 16.44 18.00 -17.21
N VAL A 447 15.53 17.05 -17.10
CA VAL A 447 14.91 16.44 -18.30
C VAL A 447 14.07 17.47 -19.04
N TRP A 448 13.29 18.29 -18.34
CA TRP A 448 12.52 19.36 -18.95
C TRP A 448 13.41 20.34 -19.72
N ASP A 449 14.54 20.77 -19.13
CA ASP A 449 15.52 21.64 -19.79
C ASP A 449 16.07 21.02 -21.08
N ASP A 450 16.36 19.72 -21.09
CA ASP A 450 16.86 19.01 -22.27
C ASP A 450 15.78 18.87 -23.35
N LEU A 451 14.54 18.56 -22.96
CA LEU A 451 13.39 18.51 -23.88
C LEU A 451 13.11 19.90 -24.49
N TRP A 452 13.16 20.96 -23.65
CA TRP A 452 12.97 22.32 -24.12
C TRP A 452 14.07 22.77 -25.07
N LYS A 453 15.35 22.46 -24.78
CA LYS A 453 16.47 22.76 -25.71
C LYS A 453 16.25 22.11 -27.07
N ALA A 454 15.83 20.85 -27.11
CA ALA A 454 15.54 20.13 -28.34
C ALA A 454 14.36 20.77 -29.12
N GLU A 455 13.27 21.07 -28.42
CA GLU A 455 12.08 21.67 -28.99
C GLU A 455 12.37 23.10 -29.48
N LYS A 456 13.07 23.90 -28.70
CA LYS A 456 13.51 25.27 -29.10
C LYS A 456 14.35 25.23 -30.37
N GLY A 457 15.21 24.22 -30.53
CA GLY A 457 15.95 24.01 -31.79
C GLY A 457 15.03 23.78 -32.98
N LYS A 458 14.07 22.88 -32.86
CA LYS A 458 13.08 22.55 -33.89
C LYS A 458 12.20 23.77 -34.29
N ARG A 459 11.71 24.52 -33.29
CA ARG A 459 10.91 25.74 -33.51
C ARG A 459 11.68 26.82 -34.27
N LYS A 460 12.97 27.02 -33.92
CA LYS A 460 13.84 27.94 -34.66
C LYS A 460 14.08 27.50 -36.09
N GLU A 461 14.32 26.21 -36.35
CA GLU A 461 14.45 25.65 -37.71
C GLU A 461 13.15 25.81 -38.54
N ALA A 462 12.00 25.79 -37.85
CA ALA A 462 10.69 26.02 -38.43
C ALA A 462 10.35 27.51 -38.63
N GLY A 463 11.25 28.45 -38.27
CA GLY A 463 11.12 29.87 -38.43
C GLY A 463 10.56 30.68 -37.26
N ASP A 464 10.41 30.09 -36.09
CA ASP A 464 10.07 30.80 -34.87
C ASP A 464 11.34 31.41 -34.28
N GLU A 465 11.52 32.71 -34.38
CA GLU A 465 12.72 33.43 -33.93
C GLU A 465 12.81 33.47 -32.36
N ASN A 466 11.64 33.54 -31.70
CA ASN A 466 11.57 33.68 -30.24
C ASN A 466 10.59 32.66 -29.60
N PRO A 467 10.93 31.35 -29.60
CA PRO A 467 10.08 30.33 -29.01
C PRO A 467 9.79 30.58 -27.52
N ASP A 468 8.51 30.64 -27.16
CA ASP A 468 8.08 30.83 -25.78
C ASP A 468 8.01 29.47 -25.05
N LYS A 469 8.61 29.40 -23.88
CA LYS A 469 8.57 28.23 -23.02
C LYS A 469 7.21 28.03 -22.32
N GLN A 470 6.38 29.07 -22.26
CA GLN A 470 5.05 29.01 -21.65
C GLN A 470 4.09 28.11 -22.43
N ASP A 471 4.28 27.99 -23.75
CA ASP A 471 3.51 27.10 -24.61
C ASP A 471 4.11 25.70 -24.73
N PHE A 472 5.06 25.38 -23.87
CA PHE A 472 5.70 24.06 -23.85
C PHE A 472 5.12 23.18 -22.75
N PHE A 473 5.41 21.89 -22.85
CA PHE A 473 5.11 20.89 -21.79
C PHE A 473 5.51 21.40 -20.42
N LYS A 474 4.66 21.20 -19.41
CA LYS A 474 4.83 21.74 -18.05
C LYS A 474 5.05 20.62 -17.02
N ILE A 475 5.97 20.83 -16.10
CA ILE A 475 6.04 20.04 -14.87
C ILE A 475 5.33 20.82 -13.76
N ILE A 476 4.39 20.18 -13.10
CA ILE A 476 3.69 20.70 -11.93
C ILE A 476 4.42 20.15 -10.69
N TYR A 477 4.99 21.06 -9.91
CA TYR A 477 5.72 20.72 -8.70
C TYR A 477 4.78 20.71 -7.50
N GLY A 478 4.68 19.59 -6.82
CA GLY A 478 3.80 19.41 -5.67
C GLY A 478 4.35 18.40 -4.68
N VAL A 479 3.60 18.14 -3.64
CA VAL A 479 3.91 17.12 -2.62
C VAL A 479 2.62 16.45 -2.18
N GLU A 480 2.63 15.16 -1.99
CA GLU A 480 1.62 14.51 -1.17
C GLU A 480 2.03 14.64 0.29
N ALA A 481 1.29 15.46 1.00
CA ALA A 481 1.58 15.86 2.36
C ALA A 481 0.91 14.94 3.38
N TYR A 482 1.57 14.69 4.50
CA TYR A 482 0.95 14.07 5.68
C TYR A 482 0.25 15.16 6.51
N LEU A 483 -0.99 15.46 6.12
CA LEU A 483 -1.82 16.52 6.70
C LEU A 483 -2.27 16.16 8.12
N VAL A 484 -2.23 17.12 9.03
CA VAL A 484 -2.80 16.99 10.37
C VAL A 484 -3.86 18.07 10.58
N ASP A 485 -5.07 17.68 10.99
CA ASP A 485 -6.13 18.64 11.33
C ASP A 485 -5.96 19.15 12.76
N ASP A 486 -5.12 20.17 12.91
CA ASP A 486 -4.89 20.89 14.15
C ASP A 486 -5.88 22.07 14.35
N LEU A 487 -6.83 22.23 13.43
CA LEU A 487 -7.93 23.19 13.50
C LEU A 487 -9.20 22.55 14.05
N LYS A 488 -9.16 21.26 14.44
CA LYS A 488 -10.31 20.58 15.03
C LYS A 488 -10.69 21.30 16.30
N GLU A 489 -11.89 21.84 16.32
CA GLU A 489 -12.45 22.54 17.45
C GLU A 489 -12.65 21.57 18.62
N ILE A 490 -12.30 22.03 19.83
CA ILE A 490 -12.61 21.32 21.09
C ILE A 490 -14.12 21.40 21.36
N VAL A 491 -14.70 22.54 21.00
CA VAL A 491 -16.13 22.81 21.10
C VAL A 491 -16.71 23.02 19.71
N THR A 492 -17.60 22.14 19.31
CA THR A 492 -18.30 22.25 18.04
C THR A 492 -19.52 23.15 18.17
N ASN A 493 -19.78 23.98 17.16
CA ASN A 493 -20.92 24.94 17.13
C ASN A 493 -20.95 25.88 18.36
N ASP A 494 -19.74 26.38 18.68
CA ASP A 494 -19.51 27.37 19.72
C ASP A 494 -20.23 28.68 19.38
N LYS A 495 -20.93 29.24 20.38
CA LYS A 495 -21.70 30.51 20.31
C LYS A 495 -21.24 31.49 21.37
N GLY A 496 -20.05 31.32 21.95
CA GLY A 496 -19.54 32.17 23.03
C GLY A 496 -20.15 31.89 24.39
N GLN A 497 -20.73 30.69 24.62
CA GLN A 497 -21.35 30.33 25.88
C GLN A 497 -20.34 30.38 27.03
N SER A 498 -20.80 30.71 28.22
CA SER A 498 -20.04 30.70 29.47
C SER A 498 -19.64 29.25 29.84
N LEU A 499 -18.54 29.10 30.61
CA LEU A 499 -18.22 27.81 31.25
C LEU A 499 -19.19 27.38 32.35
N HIS A 500 -20.11 28.25 32.78
CA HIS A 500 -21.08 27.99 33.85
C HIS A 500 -22.49 27.66 33.33
N GLU A 501 -22.62 27.28 32.08
CA GLU A 501 -23.89 26.79 31.52
C GLU A 501 -24.25 25.40 32.09
N ASP A 502 -25.47 24.95 31.84
CA ASP A 502 -25.89 23.60 32.14
C ASP A 502 -25.38 22.64 31.07
N TYR A 503 -24.88 21.49 31.49
CA TYR A 503 -24.30 20.48 30.61
C TYR A 503 -25.02 19.14 30.74
N VAL A 504 -25.12 18.41 29.62
CA VAL A 504 -25.41 16.97 29.63
C VAL A 504 -24.15 16.25 29.20
N VAL A 505 -23.52 15.54 30.14
CA VAL A 505 -22.37 14.68 29.87
C VAL A 505 -22.91 13.29 29.61
N PHE A 506 -22.55 12.72 28.47
CA PHE A 506 -23.10 11.43 28.05
C PHE A 506 -22.06 10.54 27.39
N ASP A 507 -22.39 9.26 27.36
CA ASP A 507 -21.64 8.21 26.70
C ASP A 507 -22.63 7.21 26.09
N ILE A 508 -22.25 6.50 25.03
CA ILE A 508 -23.08 5.48 24.39
C ILE A 508 -22.30 4.20 24.17
N GLU A 509 -22.98 3.07 24.33
CA GLU A 509 -22.49 1.79 23.86
C GLU A 509 -23.18 1.41 22.55
N THR A 510 -22.44 0.74 21.65
CA THR A 510 -22.90 0.50 20.28
C THR A 510 -22.50 -0.90 19.80
N THR A 511 -23.17 -1.41 18.76
CA THR A 511 -22.82 -2.69 18.13
C THR A 511 -21.57 -2.61 17.26
N GLY A 512 -20.86 -1.46 17.20
CA GLY A 512 -19.65 -1.23 16.42
C GLY A 512 -19.42 0.25 16.17
N PHE A 513 -18.49 0.59 15.26
CA PHE A 513 -17.96 1.96 15.16
C PHE A 513 -18.64 2.85 14.10
N SER A 514 -19.46 2.30 13.21
CA SER A 514 -20.12 3.07 12.13
C SER A 514 -21.52 3.52 12.51
N PRO A 515 -21.80 4.83 12.59
CA PRO A 515 -23.15 5.32 12.93
C PRO A 515 -24.22 4.95 11.88
N VAL A 516 -23.80 4.67 10.64
CA VAL A 516 -24.70 4.25 9.55
C VAL A 516 -25.07 2.77 9.66
N ASN A 517 -24.09 1.91 9.93
CA ASN A 517 -24.24 0.45 9.87
C ASN A 517 -24.48 -0.18 11.23
N ASN A 518 -24.01 0.46 12.31
CA ASN A 518 -24.15 -0.06 13.66
C ASN A 518 -25.27 0.64 14.42
N ARG A 519 -25.62 0.09 15.58
CA ARG A 519 -26.76 0.55 16.40
C ARG A 519 -26.32 0.88 17.81
N ILE A 520 -27.01 1.82 18.44
CA ILE A 520 -26.86 2.11 19.86
C ILE A 520 -27.49 0.98 20.67
N ILE A 521 -26.82 0.53 21.73
CA ILE A 521 -27.31 -0.50 22.66
C ILE A 521 -27.50 0.03 24.09
N GLU A 522 -26.81 1.10 24.48
CA GLU A 522 -27.01 1.79 25.74
C GLU A 522 -26.79 3.30 25.56
N ILE A 523 -27.57 4.14 26.27
CA ILE A 523 -27.31 5.57 26.42
C ILE A 523 -27.25 5.86 27.93
N GLY A 524 -26.12 6.39 28.36
CA GLY A 524 -25.90 6.89 29.71
C GLY A 524 -25.60 8.38 29.68
N ALA A 525 -26.27 9.15 30.52
CA ALA A 525 -26.05 10.59 30.62
C ALA A 525 -26.29 11.12 32.03
N VAL A 526 -25.56 12.18 32.35
CA VAL A 526 -25.77 12.94 33.60
C VAL A 526 -25.88 14.43 33.28
N LYS A 527 -26.84 15.12 33.96
CA LYS A 527 -26.98 16.57 33.86
C LYS A 527 -26.14 17.23 34.93
N VAL A 528 -25.30 18.17 34.53
CA VAL A 528 -24.42 18.96 35.41
C VAL A 528 -24.89 20.39 35.39
N SER A 529 -25.22 20.91 36.57
CA SER A 529 -25.60 22.31 36.79
C SER A 529 -24.83 22.87 37.99
N GLY A 530 -24.24 24.05 37.85
CA GLY A 530 -23.40 24.67 38.89
C GLY A 530 -22.22 23.83 39.36
N GLY A 531 -21.75 22.91 38.53
CA GLY A 531 -20.60 22.02 38.83
C GLY A 531 -20.96 20.75 39.63
N GLU A 532 -22.25 20.48 39.82
CA GLU A 532 -22.76 19.30 40.53
C GLU A 532 -23.69 18.50 39.60
N ILE A 533 -23.67 17.15 39.73
CA ILE A 533 -24.60 16.27 39.02
C ILE A 533 -25.98 16.37 39.66
N VAL A 534 -26.96 16.84 38.88
CA VAL A 534 -28.31 17.09 39.35
C VAL A 534 -29.36 16.08 38.86
N ASP A 535 -29.10 15.39 37.76
CA ASP A 535 -30.02 14.40 37.17
C ASP A 535 -29.25 13.33 36.37
N ARG A 536 -29.89 12.18 36.10
CA ARG A 536 -29.30 11.03 35.40
C ARG A 536 -30.31 10.45 34.41
N PHE A 537 -29.80 10.03 33.28
CA PHE A 537 -30.50 9.27 32.24
C PHE A 537 -29.69 8.00 31.94
N SER A 538 -30.32 6.83 32.02
CA SER A 538 -29.67 5.56 31.71
C SER A 538 -30.69 4.58 31.15
N THR A 539 -30.45 4.07 29.98
CA THR A 539 -31.34 3.11 29.35
C THR A 539 -30.63 2.24 28.35
N PHE A 540 -31.00 0.97 28.33
CA PHE A 540 -30.69 0.07 27.21
C PHE A 540 -31.57 0.42 26.01
N VAL A 541 -31.02 0.13 24.82
CA VAL A 541 -31.70 0.32 23.55
C VAL A 541 -31.67 -1.00 22.78
N ASN A 542 -32.82 -1.49 22.35
CA ASN A 542 -32.86 -2.67 21.49
C ASN A 542 -32.34 -2.32 20.08
N PRO A 543 -31.19 -2.89 19.65
CA PRO A 543 -30.62 -2.58 18.36
C PRO A 543 -31.32 -3.25 17.19
N ASP A 544 -32.20 -4.25 17.44
CA ASP A 544 -32.85 -5.12 16.45
C ASP A 544 -31.83 -5.87 15.54
N VAL A 545 -30.61 -6.01 16.02
CA VAL A 545 -29.53 -6.79 15.41
C VAL A 545 -28.73 -7.47 16.52
N PRO A 546 -28.12 -8.64 16.27
CA PRO A 546 -27.27 -9.30 17.25
C PRO A 546 -26.08 -8.44 17.65
N ILE A 547 -25.70 -8.48 18.93
CA ILE A 547 -24.50 -7.79 19.45
C ILE A 547 -23.28 -8.64 19.13
N PRO A 548 -22.28 -8.13 18.41
CA PRO A 548 -21.04 -8.86 18.13
C PRO A 548 -20.32 -9.25 19.42
N PHE A 549 -19.66 -10.39 19.42
CA PHE A 549 -18.99 -10.94 20.60
C PHE A 549 -17.93 -9.98 21.16
N GLU A 550 -17.13 -9.32 20.28
CA GLU A 550 -16.11 -8.35 20.68
C GLU A 550 -16.73 -7.17 21.43
N ILE A 551 -17.92 -6.74 21.04
CA ILE A 551 -18.66 -5.66 21.71
C ILE A 551 -19.19 -6.15 23.05
N GLU A 552 -19.76 -7.34 23.10
CA GLU A 552 -20.21 -7.91 24.36
C GLU A 552 -19.05 -8.11 25.36
N LYS A 553 -17.89 -8.58 24.88
CA LYS A 553 -16.69 -8.68 25.71
C LYS A 553 -16.24 -7.32 26.24
N LEU A 554 -16.38 -6.26 25.45
CA LEU A 554 -15.99 -4.90 25.81
C LEU A 554 -16.97 -4.28 26.81
N THR A 555 -18.28 -4.34 26.51
CA THR A 555 -19.33 -3.63 27.24
C THR A 555 -20.01 -4.49 28.31
N SER A 556 -19.83 -5.80 28.24
CA SER A 556 -20.58 -6.80 29.02
C SER A 556 -22.09 -6.80 28.79
N ILE A 557 -22.57 -6.11 27.76
CA ILE A 557 -23.97 -6.05 27.37
C ILE A 557 -24.27 -7.20 26.40
N ARG A 558 -25.28 -8.00 26.68
CA ARG A 558 -25.71 -9.16 25.93
C ARG A 558 -26.99 -8.89 25.18
N ASP A 559 -27.27 -9.71 24.17
CA ASP A 559 -28.54 -9.69 23.46
C ASP A 559 -29.73 -9.78 24.45
N GLU A 560 -29.59 -10.60 25.50
CA GLU A 560 -30.62 -10.81 26.54
C GLU A 560 -30.93 -9.54 27.32
N ASP A 561 -29.93 -8.65 27.51
CA ASP A 561 -30.08 -7.43 28.31
C ASP A 561 -30.87 -6.34 27.55
N VAL A 562 -30.83 -6.36 26.21
CA VAL A 562 -31.41 -5.33 25.35
C VAL A 562 -32.68 -5.76 24.62
N MET A 563 -33.00 -7.07 24.57
CA MET A 563 -34.12 -7.59 23.79
C MET A 563 -35.50 -7.01 24.18
N ASP A 564 -35.73 -6.81 25.47
CA ASP A 564 -36.97 -6.30 25.98
C ASP A 564 -36.98 -4.76 26.11
N SER A 565 -35.87 -4.11 25.72
CA SER A 565 -35.70 -2.65 25.77
C SER A 565 -36.42 -1.95 24.61
N PRO A 566 -36.83 -0.68 24.76
CA PRO A 566 -37.37 0.06 23.62
C PRO A 566 -36.32 0.32 22.54
N GLN A 567 -36.78 0.46 21.29
CA GLN A 567 -35.91 0.84 20.17
C GLN A 567 -35.54 2.33 20.21
N ILE A 568 -34.60 2.73 19.38
CA ILE A 568 -34.00 4.09 19.36
C ILE A 568 -35.04 5.17 19.00
N ASP A 569 -36.07 4.85 18.22
CA ASP A 569 -37.16 5.75 17.87
C ASP A 569 -38.00 6.21 19.08
N VAL A 570 -38.05 5.39 20.13
CA VAL A 570 -38.71 5.68 21.40
C VAL A 570 -37.76 6.41 22.36
N ILE A 571 -36.50 6.02 22.40
CA ILE A 571 -35.54 6.53 23.36
C ILE A 571 -34.93 7.88 22.94
N LEU A 572 -34.65 8.09 21.65
CA LEU A 572 -34.04 9.31 21.18
C LEU A 572 -34.82 10.57 21.54
N PRO A 573 -36.16 10.66 21.36
CA PRO A 573 -36.93 11.83 21.79
C PRO A 573 -36.81 12.10 23.29
N GLN A 574 -36.76 11.09 24.13
CA GLN A 574 -36.60 11.23 25.57
C GLN A 574 -35.20 11.74 25.92
N PHE A 575 -34.19 11.22 25.27
CA PHE A 575 -32.82 11.71 25.45
C PHE A 575 -32.64 13.14 24.96
N LEU A 576 -33.22 13.51 23.81
CA LEU A 576 -33.19 14.90 23.30
C LEU A 576 -33.95 15.87 24.26
N GLN A 577 -35.05 15.44 24.85
CA GLN A 577 -35.75 16.21 25.88
C GLN A 577 -34.89 16.39 27.14
N PHE A 578 -34.15 15.36 27.55
CA PHE A 578 -33.19 15.43 28.67
C PHE A 578 -32.07 16.45 28.39
N CYS A 579 -31.63 16.55 27.12
CA CYS A 579 -30.58 17.48 26.66
C CYS A 579 -31.07 18.90 26.40
N GLU A 580 -32.41 19.18 26.47
CA GLU A 580 -32.96 20.48 26.11
C GLU A 580 -32.35 21.61 26.96
N GLY A 581 -31.86 22.65 26.29
CA GLY A 581 -31.24 23.83 26.92
C GLY A 581 -29.82 23.62 27.47
N CYS A 582 -29.24 22.45 27.31
CA CYS A 582 -27.91 22.12 27.80
C CYS A 582 -26.90 22.02 26.66
N ILE A 583 -25.61 22.19 26.99
CA ILE A 583 -24.48 21.89 26.13
C ILE A 583 -24.09 20.42 26.33
N MET A 584 -23.91 19.69 25.25
CA MET A 584 -23.53 18.27 25.30
C MET A 584 -22.03 18.09 25.52
N VAL A 585 -21.63 17.11 26.28
CA VAL A 585 -20.22 16.81 26.57
C VAL A 585 -20.02 15.31 26.51
N ALA A 586 -18.95 14.87 25.84
CA ALA A 586 -18.56 13.47 25.84
C ALA A 586 -17.02 13.30 25.76
N HIS A 587 -16.54 12.09 26.04
CA HIS A 587 -15.12 11.77 25.95
C HIS A 587 -14.81 11.16 24.58
N ASN A 588 -14.17 11.90 23.66
CA ASN A 588 -14.12 11.66 22.22
C ASN A 588 -15.47 11.91 21.54
N ALA A 589 -16.08 13.04 21.90
CA ALA A 589 -17.46 13.42 21.57
C ALA A 589 -17.85 13.26 20.09
N GLY A 590 -16.87 13.28 19.17
CA GLY A 590 -17.13 13.05 17.76
C GLY A 590 -17.72 11.66 17.46
N PHE A 591 -17.39 10.66 18.23
CA PHE A 591 -17.94 9.30 18.11
C PHE A 591 -19.41 9.28 18.55
N ASP A 592 -19.68 9.64 19.79
CA ASP A 592 -21.03 9.60 20.37
C ASP A 592 -22.03 10.48 19.62
N MET A 593 -21.61 11.71 19.32
CA MET A 593 -22.42 12.65 18.56
C MET A 593 -22.72 12.17 17.14
N SER A 594 -21.82 11.41 16.49
CA SER A 594 -22.08 10.88 15.16
C SER A 594 -23.28 9.93 15.14
N PHE A 595 -23.41 9.07 16.16
CA PHE A 595 -24.56 8.17 16.32
C PHE A 595 -25.84 8.92 16.66
N ILE A 596 -25.76 9.89 17.56
CA ILE A 596 -26.94 10.74 17.91
C ILE A 596 -27.41 11.50 16.68
N MET A 597 -26.52 12.16 15.94
CA MET A 597 -26.89 12.94 14.76
C MET A 597 -27.44 12.08 13.63
N GLU A 598 -26.88 10.89 13.39
CA GLU A 598 -27.39 9.97 12.38
C GLU A 598 -28.79 9.46 12.72
N ASN A 599 -29.06 9.14 13.98
CA ASN A 599 -30.41 8.76 14.41
C ASN A 599 -31.38 9.96 14.36
N CYS A 600 -30.93 11.18 14.68
CA CYS A 600 -31.69 12.39 14.45
C CYS A 600 -32.06 12.57 12.98
N ARG A 601 -31.11 12.39 12.08
CA ARG A 601 -31.32 12.45 10.62
C ARG A 601 -32.34 11.41 10.15
N ARG A 602 -32.23 10.17 10.60
CA ARG A 602 -33.16 9.08 10.23
C ARG A 602 -34.59 9.35 10.70
N LEU A 603 -34.74 9.94 11.90
CA LEU A 603 -36.02 10.17 12.52
C LEU A 603 -36.58 11.59 12.30
N GLY A 604 -35.85 12.44 11.55
CA GLY A 604 -36.30 13.79 11.20
C GLY A 604 -36.17 14.82 12.31
N TYR A 605 -35.30 14.64 13.29
CA TYR A 605 -34.99 15.60 14.34
C TYR A 605 -33.90 16.59 13.93
N PRO A 606 -33.81 17.78 14.59
CA PRO A 606 -32.72 18.73 14.38
C PRO A 606 -31.36 18.10 14.68
N GLN A 607 -30.32 18.52 13.94
CA GLN A 607 -28.96 18.00 14.04
C GLN A 607 -27.97 19.07 14.54
N GLU A 608 -28.42 20.25 14.93
CA GLU A 608 -27.52 21.32 15.38
C GLU A 608 -27.36 21.25 16.89
N PHE A 609 -26.22 20.73 17.34
CA PHE A 609 -25.89 20.68 18.78
C PHE A 609 -24.59 21.45 19.03
N THR A 610 -24.53 22.16 20.19
CA THR A 610 -23.26 22.60 20.76
C THR A 610 -22.72 21.47 21.63
N TYR A 611 -21.51 21.00 21.37
CA TYR A 611 -20.89 19.93 22.16
C TYR A 611 -19.40 20.11 22.37
N VAL A 612 -18.90 19.60 23.49
CA VAL A 612 -17.52 19.71 23.97
C VAL A 612 -16.86 18.35 23.98
N ASP A 613 -15.64 18.25 23.42
CA ASP A 613 -14.79 17.05 23.48
C ASP A 613 -13.80 17.14 24.63
N THR A 614 -13.99 16.33 25.66
CA THR A 614 -13.09 16.31 26.83
C THR A 614 -11.69 15.74 26.50
N VAL A 615 -11.54 14.94 25.44
CA VAL A 615 -10.21 14.52 24.94
C VAL A 615 -9.44 15.74 24.42
N GLY A 616 -10.12 16.63 23.70
CA GLY A 616 -9.53 17.89 23.25
C GLY A 616 -9.01 18.74 24.40
N ILE A 617 -9.85 18.95 25.42
CA ILE A 617 -9.46 19.69 26.64
C ILE A 617 -8.29 18.98 27.35
N SER A 618 -8.34 17.65 27.52
CA SER A 618 -7.30 16.89 28.22
C SER A 618 -5.93 17.04 27.55
N ARG A 619 -5.89 17.10 26.22
CA ARG A 619 -4.63 17.30 25.45
C ARG A 619 -4.00 18.65 25.72
N VAL A 620 -4.82 19.67 25.94
CA VAL A 620 -4.36 21.04 26.22
C VAL A 620 -3.93 21.21 27.67
N LEU A 621 -4.70 20.69 28.60
CA LEU A 621 -4.44 20.87 30.04
C LEU A 621 -3.41 19.88 30.60
N LEU A 622 -3.44 18.61 30.15
CA LEU A 622 -2.56 17.53 30.64
C LEU A 622 -1.40 17.25 29.67
N LYS A 623 -0.59 18.27 29.40
CA LYS A 623 0.47 18.25 28.35
C LYS A 623 1.50 17.12 28.52
N ASN A 624 1.74 16.68 29.74
CA ASN A 624 2.75 15.64 30.05
C ASN A 624 2.19 14.20 29.94
N GLN A 625 0.91 14.05 29.68
CA GLN A 625 0.25 12.76 29.56
C GLN A 625 0.40 12.16 28.16
N SER A 626 0.71 10.88 28.08
CA SER A 626 0.93 10.20 26.79
C SER A 626 -0.33 9.58 26.21
N LYS A 627 -1.30 9.19 27.07
CA LYS A 627 -2.60 8.60 26.69
C LYS A 627 -3.71 9.46 27.26
N HIS A 628 -4.72 9.74 26.44
CA HIS A 628 -5.89 10.56 26.81
C HIS A 628 -7.19 9.72 26.75
N THR A 629 -7.11 8.43 27.09
CA THR A 629 -8.27 7.56 27.31
C THR A 629 -8.94 7.92 28.63
N LEU A 630 -10.23 7.62 28.78
CA LEU A 630 -11.02 7.99 29.94
C LEU A 630 -10.36 7.57 31.27
N ASP A 631 -9.98 6.30 31.37
CA ASP A 631 -9.28 5.73 32.52
C ASP A 631 -7.92 6.41 32.82
N ALA A 632 -7.16 6.75 31.79
CA ALA A 632 -5.88 7.43 31.96
C ALA A 632 -6.06 8.87 32.49
N VAL A 633 -7.06 9.59 31.98
CA VAL A 633 -7.40 10.94 32.42
C VAL A 633 -8.00 10.92 33.84
N ALA A 634 -8.94 10.02 34.14
CA ALA A 634 -9.52 9.81 35.45
C ALA A 634 -8.44 9.55 36.50
N LYS A 635 -7.55 8.60 36.21
CA LYS A 635 -6.40 8.26 37.09
C LYS A 635 -5.50 9.47 37.37
N THR A 636 -5.19 10.27 36.34
CA THR A 636 -4.32 11.46 36.50
C THR A 636 -4.98 12.52 37.35
N LEU A 637 -6.30 12.67 37.25
CA LEU A 637 -7.09 13.62 38.03
C LEU A 637 -7.53 13.06 39.39
N GLY A 638 -7.22 11.78 39.72
CA GLY A 638 -7.62 11.15 40.97
C GLY A 638 -9.16 10.98 41.08
N ILE A 639 -9.81 10.59 39.97
CA ILE A 639 -11.22 10.26 39.86
C ILE A 639 -11.36 8.74 39.84
N SER A 640 -12.28 8.18 40.63
CA SER A 640 -12.59 6.74 40.59
C SER A 640 -13.44 6.43 39.37
N LEU A 641 -13.14 5.34 38.72
CA LEU A 641 -13.93 4.76 37.65
C LEU A 641 -14.30 3.35 38.08
N GLU A 642 -15.53 3.16 38.53
CA GLU A 642 -16.09 1.87 38.89
C GLU A 642 -16.97 1.40 37.73
N ASN A 643 -16.93 0.13 37.34
CA ASN A 643 -17.71 -0.45 36.24
C ASN A 643 -17.46 0.20 34.85
N HIS A 644 -16.21 0.33 34.46
CA HIS A 644 -15.88 0.81 33.10
C HIS A 644 -16.60 0.00 32.01
N HIS A 645 -17.04 0.68 30.94
CA HIS A 645 -17.91 0.20 29.86
C HIS A 645 -19.39 -0.02 30.25
N ARG A 646 -19.89 0.81 31.14
CA ARG A 646 -21.30 1.07 31.33
C ARG A 646 -21.53 2.57 31.04
N ALA A 647 -22.36 2.86 30.05
CA ALA A 647 -22.50 4.21 29.51
C ALA A 647 -22.77 5.28 30.59
N VAL A 648 -23.58 4.97 31.59
CA VAL A 648 -23.86 5.94 32.67
C VAL A 648 -22.68 6.16 33.60
N ASP A 649 -21.90 5.12 33.91
CA ASP A 649 -20.75 5.24 34.82
C ASP A 649 -19.59 5.98 34.12
N ASP A 650 -19.40 5.76 32.82
CA ASP A 650 -18.44 6.47 31.98
C ASP A 650 -18.85 7.93 31.76
N ALA A 651 -20.15 8.22 31.59
CA ALA A 651 -20.68 9.57 31.55
C ALA A 651 -20.49 10.32 32.92
N GLU A 652 -20.73 9.67 34.05
CA GLU A 652 -20.49 10.24 35.39
C GLU A 652 -19.00 10.52 35.63
N CYS A 653 -18.14 9.57 35.30
CA CYS A 653 -16.69 9.78 35.34
C CYS A 653 -16.26 10.97 34.47
N THR A 654 -16.77 11.03 33.23
CA THR A 654 -16.51 12.12 32.29
C THR A 654 -17.02 13.46 32.84
N ALA A 655 -18.17 13.48 33.53
CA ALA A 655 -18.70 14.69 34.19
C ALA A 655 -17.76 15.18 35.29
N HIS A 656 -17.27 14.31 36.16
CA HIS A 656 -16.30 14.68 37.19
C HIS A 656 -14.97 15.18 36.58
N ILE A 657 -14.52 14.59 35.50
CA ILE A 657 -13.35 15.08 34.73
C ILE A 657 -13.64 16.47 34.20
N PHE A 658 -14.78 16.66 33.55
CA PHE A 658 -15.16 17.93 32.93
C PHE A 658 -15.27 19.07 33.95
N VAL A 659 -15.89 18.83 35.10
CA VAL A 659 -15.97 19.81 36.20
C VAL A 659 -14.57 20.19 36.71
N LYS A 660 -13.64 19.28 36.80
CA LYS A 660 -12.23 19.59 37.12
C LYS A 660 -11.56 20.40 36.01
N PHE A 661 -11.84 20.08 34.75
CA PHE A 661 -11.33 20.84 33.62
C PHE A 661 -11.85 22.28 33.61
N ILE A 662 -13.12 22.51 33.92
CA ILE A 662 -13.66 23.87 34.06
C ILE A 662 -12.81 24.66 35.08
N LYS A 663 -12.56 24.10 36.27
CA LYS A 663 -11.75 24.78 37.30
C LYS A 663 -10.32 25.07 36.81
N MET A 664 -9.69 24.12 36.11
CA MET A 664 -8.35 24.28 35.55
C MET A 664 -8.31 25.32 34.41
N LEU A 665 -9.39 25.48 33.64
CA LEU A 665 -9.53 26.48 32.60
C LEU A 665 -9.69 27.88 33.25
N GLU A 666 -10.51 28.00 34.27
CA GLU A 666 -10.67 29.24 35.05
C GLU A 666 -9.36 29.70 35.72
N GLU A 667 -8.56 28.77 36.24
CA GLU A 667 -7.20 29.05 36.74
C GLU A 667 -6.26 29.60 35.66
N GLN A 668 -6.57 29.41 34.38
CA GLN A 668 -5.85 29.96 33.22
C GLN A 668 -6.55 31.19 32.61
N ASP A 669 -7.50 31.78 33.31
CA ASP A 669 -8.26 32.98 32.89
C ASP A 669 -9.11 32.74 31.64
N ILE A 670 -9.63 31.52 31.47
CA ILE A 670 -10.56 31.10 30.41
C ILE A 670 -11.98 31.04 30.97
N HIS A 671 -12.93 31.74 30.36
CA HIS A 671 -14.27 31.93 30.89
C HIS A 671 -15.41 31.54 29.96
N ASN A 672 -15.14 31.25 28.69
CA ASN A 672 -16.13 30.86 27.69
C ASN A 672 -15.61 29.82 26.71
N LEU A 673 -16.54 29.20 25.98
CA LEU A 673 -16.22 28.10 25.06
C LEU A 673 -15.38 28.54 23.85
N THR A 674 -15.49 29.81 23.42
CA THR A 674 -14.65 30.36 22.34
C THR A 674 -13.19 30.43 22.78
N GLU A 675 -12.93 30.80 24.01
CA GLU A 675 -11.58 30.82 24.58
C GLU A 675 -11.01 29.40 24.74
N VAL A 676 -11.85 28.39 25.06
CA VAL A 676 -11.46 26.97 25.07
C VAL A 676 -11.01 26.54 23.69
N ASN A 677 -11.73 26.92 22.63
CA ASN A 677 -11.30 26.64 21.25
C ASN A 677 -9.97 27.33 20.89
N ALA A 678 -9.76 28.55 21.37
CA ALA A 678 -8.50 29.28 21.17
C ALA A 678 -7.29 28.58 21.84
N LEU A 679 -7.51 27.89 22.99
CA LEU A 679 -6.47 27.05 23.61
C LEU A 679 -6.09 25.83 22.77
N GLY A 680 -7.02 25.33 21.97
CA GLY A 680 -6.84 24.15 21.12
C GLY A 680 -5.84 24.35 19.99
N ALA A 681 -5.34 25.58 19.75
CA ALA A 681 -4.22 25.84 18.85
C ALA A 681 -3.00 25.01 19.29
N SER A 682 -2.80 23.90 18.63
CA SER A 682 -2.05 22.74 19.10
C SER A 682 -0.57 23.00 19.29
N SER A 683 0.00 22.58 20.41
CA SER A 683 1.44 22.55 20.59
C SER A 683 2.09 21.59 19.57
N VAL A 684 3.37 21.83 19.23
CA VAL A 684 4.16 20.98 18.31
C VAL A 684 4.09 19.51 18.71
N ASP A 685 4.16 19.18 19.99
CA ASP A 685 4.12 17.81 20.50
C ASP A 685 2.72 17.19 20.39
N ALA A 686 1.66 17.97 20.46
CA ALA A 686 0.31 17.49 20.20
C ALA A 686 0.14 17.16 18.70
N VAL A 687 0.53 18.05 17.81
CA VAL A 687 0.49 17.81 16.34
C VAL A 687 1.23 16.54 15.94
N LYS A 688 2.40 16.26 16.55
CA LYS A 688 3.17 15.04 16.29
C LYS A 688 2.43 13.74 16.64
N LYS A 689 1.46 13.80 17.55
CA LYS A 689 0.69 12.62 18.02
C LYS A 689 -0.68 12.49 17.35
N MET A 690 -1.15 13.49 16.65
CA MET A 690 -2.44 13.47 15.95
C MET A 690 -2.40 12.51 14.75
N PRO A 691 -3.56 11.97 14.31
CA PRO A 691 -3.66 11.24 13.04
C PRO A 691 -3.20 12.13 11.88
N SER A 692 -2.61 11.53 10.87
CA SER A 692 -2.26 12.22 9.62
C SER A 692 -3.01 11.61 8.45
N TYR A 693 -3.37 12.45 7.50
CA TYR A 693 -4.08 12.12 6.27
C TYR A 693 -3.26 12.59 5.07
N HIS A 694 -3.54 12.05 3.90
CA HIS A 694 -2.90 12.52 2.68
C HIS A 694 -3.61 13.78 2.14
N ALA A 695 -2.84 14.68 1.56
CA ALA A 695 -3.34 15.86 0.86
C ALA A 695 -2.35 16.28 -0.23
N ILE A 696 -2.85 16.62 -1.42
CA ILE A 696 -2.00 17.13 -2.49
C ILE A 696 -1.81 18.64 -2.35
N ILE A 697 -0.57 19.09 -2.38
CA ILE A 697 -0.20 20.52 -2.38
C ILE A 697 0.60 20.82 -3.62
N LEU A 698 0.03 21.59 -4.55
CA LEU A 698 0.67 22.00 -5.81
C LEU A 698 1.15 23.44 -5.72
N ALA A 699 2.35 23.72 -6.22
CA ALA A 699 2.89 25.09 -6.34
C ALA A 699 2.32 25.77 -7.59
N LYS A 700 1.51 26.80 -7.41
CA LYS A 700 0.87 27.55 -8.49
C LYS A 700 1.84 28.46 -9.24
N ASN A 701 2.77 29.06 -8.51
CA ASN A 701 3.74 30.05 -9.02
C ASN A 701 5.01 30.06 -8.13
N ASP A 702 5.95 30.96 -8.38
CA ASP A 702 7.21 31.06 -7.60
C ASP A 702 6.98 31.29 -6.11
N LEU A 703 5.98 32.06 -5.70
CA LEU A 703 5.65 32.24 -4.30
C LEU A 703 5.14 30.92 -3.69
N GLY A 704 4.28 30.21 -4.43
CA GLY A 704 3.82 28.86 -4.04
C GLY A 704 4.97 27.88 -3.89
N ARG A 705 5.97 27.90 -4.79
CA ARG A 705 7.18 27.07 -4.66
C ARG A 705 7.94 27.37 -3.36
N ILE A 706 8.12 28.64 -3.01
CA ILE A 706 8.78 29.05 -1.77
C ILE A 706 7.97 28.58 -0.56
N ASN A 707 6.65 28.74 -0.59
CA ASN A 707 5.76 28.32 0.49
C ASN A 707 5.71 26.78 0.63
N LEU A 708 5.68 26.04 -0.48
CA LEU A 708 5.82 24.59 -0.48
C LEU A 708 7.10 24.14 0.21
N TYR A 709 8.25 24.75 -0.12
CA TYR A 709 9.53 24.42 0.52
C TYR A 709 9.54 24.76 2.01
N ARG A 710 8.87 25.84 2.43
CA ARG A 710 8.71 26.18 3.85
C ARG A 710 7.88 25.12 4.58
N LEU A 711 6.78 24.65 3.98
CA LEU A 711 5.93 23.60 4.54
C LEU A 711 6.74 22.30 4.70
N VAL A 712 7.41 21.85 3.64
CA VAL A 712 8.23 20.63 3.66
C VAL A 712 9.38 20.77 4.66
N SER A 713 10.09 21.91 4.70
CA SER A 713 11.16 22.12 5.67
C SER A 713 10.67 22.05 7.11
N GLN A 714 9.53 22.69 7.43
CA GLN A 714 8.98 22.66 8.78
C GLN A 714 8.42 21.29 9.16
N SER A 715 7.85 20.55 8.22
CA SER A 715 7.38 19.20 8.48
C SER A 715 8.52 18.26 8.91
N HIS A 716 9.69 18.40 8.32
CA HIS A 716 10.87 17.61 8.68
C HIS A 716 11.59 18.12 9.94
N LEU A 717 11.72 19.44 10.10
CA LEU A 717 12.50 20.02 11.21
C LEU A 717 11.70 20.13 12.51
N THR A 718 10.39 20.38 12.41
CA THR A 718 9.55 20.71 13.56
C THR A 718 8.53 19.63 13.88
N TYR A 719 7.84 19.11 12.87
CA TYR A 719 6.67 18.26 13.06
C TYR A 719 6.89 16.78 12.70
N PHE A 720 8.12 16.35 12.50
CA PHE A 720 8.45 14.98 12.15
C PHE A 720 8.14 14.00 13.30
N ASN A 721 7.33 12.98 13.00
CA ASN A 721 7.11 11.81 13.84
C ASN A 721 6.67 10.65 12.94
N LYS A 722 7.56 9.70 12.67
CA LYS A 722 7.48 8.64 11.65
C LYS A 722 7.39 9.20 10.23
N HIS A 723 6.56 10.22 10.00
CA HIS A 723 6.37 10.94 8.73
C HIS A 723 6.49 12.45 8.94
N PRO A 724 6.84 13.22 7.90
CA PRO A 724 6.93 14.68 7.95
C PRO A 724 5.51 15.29 7.92
N ARG A 725 4.95 15.62 9.08
CA ARG A 725 3.58 16.09 9.26
C ARG A 725 3.42 17.56 8.95
N ILE A 726 2.34 17.94 8.30
CA ILE A 726 2.00 19.33 7.99
C ILE A 726 0.66 19.68 8.63
N PRO A 727 0.62 20.52 9.69
CA PRO A 727 -0.64 20.96 10.27
C PRO A 727 -1.39 21.92 9.36
N LYS A 728 -2.73 21.87 9.35
CA LYS A 728 -3.58 22.79 8.58
C LYS A 728 -3.32 24.26 8.90
N SER A 729 -3.07 24.59 10.16
CA SER A 729 -2.72 25.95 10.60
C SER A 729 -1.46 26.48 9.88
N LEU A 730 -0.47 25.62 9.66
CA LEU A 730 0.74 25.97 8.93
C LEU A 730 0.46 26.16 7.43
N ILE A 731 -0.41 25.33 6.85
CA ILE A 731 -0.85 25.51 5.45
C ILE A 731 -1.57 26.84 5.30
N LEU A 732 -2.49 27.19 6.19
CA LEU A 732 -3.20 28.47 6.15
C LEU A 732 -2.22 29.65 6.22
N LYS A 733 -1.19 29.55 7.03
CA LYS A 733 -0.14 30.58 7.15
C LYS A 733 0.63 30.79 5.83
N TYR A 734 0.87 29.74 5.06
CA TYR A 734 1.63 29.77 3.81
C TYR A 734 0.77 29.46 2.59
N ARG A 735 -0.54 29.74 2.66
CA ARG A 735 -1.54 29.37 1.67
C ARG A 735 -1.36 29.97 0.29
N GLU A 736 -0.81 31.18 0.25
CA GLU A 736 -0.68 31.96 -0.99
C GLU A 736 0.22 31.26 -2.02
N GLY A 737 -0.27 31.17 -3.25
CA GLY A 737 0.41 30.49 -4.36
C GLY A 737 0.37 28.97 -4.32
N LEU A 738 -0.45 28.36 -3.45
CA LEU A 738 -0.68 26.92 -3.37
C LEU A 738 -2.09 26.53 -3.85
N ILE A 739 -2.20 25.35 -4.42
CA ILE A 739 -3.46 24.68 -4.75
C ILE A 739 -3.51 23.38 -3.94
N LEU A 740 -4.63 23.13 -3.26
CA LEU A 740 -4.82 21.98 -2.39
C LEU A 740 -5.82 21.00 -2.98
N GLY A 741 -5.46 19.71 -3.05
CA GLY A 741 -6.31 18.59 -3.43
C GLY A 741 -6.58 17.64 -2.28
N SER A 742 -7.73 16.95 -2.31
CA SER A 742 -8.17 16.05 -1.24
C SER A 742 -7.44 14.70 -1.18
N ALA A 743 -6.57 14.42 -2.13
CA ALA A 743 -5.76 13.21 -2.29
C ALA A 743 -6.56 11.89 -2.41
N CYS A 744 -5.89 10.77 -2.14
CA CYS A 744 -6.33 9.40 -2.31
C CYS A 744 -7.28 8.91 -1.19
N GLU A 745 -7.42 7.58 -1.06
CA GLU A 745 -8.21 6.93 -0.01
C GLU A 745 -7.67 7.17 1.41
N ALA A 746 -6.38 7.50 1.55
CA ALA A 746 -5.79 7.93 2.81
C ALA A 746 -6.03 9.41 3.13
N GLY A 747 -6.69 10.13 2.21
CA GLY A 747 -7.10 11.52 2.39
C GLY A 747 -8.22 11.68 3.43
N GLU A 748 -8.25 12.86 4.05
CA GLU A 748 -9.19 13.15 5.13
C GLU A 748 -10.66 13.08 4.68
N LEU A 749 -10.96 13.56 3.46
CA LEU A 749 -12.31 13.52 2.91
C LEU A 749 -12.79 12.08 2.67
N TYR A 750 -11.96 11.27 2.03
CA TYR A 750 -12.31 9.89 1.74
C TYR A 750 -12.53 9.09 3.03
N ARG A 751 -11.64 9.26 4.03
CA ARG A 751 -11.79 8.64 5.36
C ARG A 751 -13.05 9.10 6.08
N ALA A 752 -13.38 10.39 6.02
CA ALA A 752 -14.61 10.91 6.62
C ALA A 752 -15.89 10.29 6.02
N LEU A 753 -15.88 10.02 4.70
CA LEU A 753 -16.99 9.33 4.02
C LEU A 753 -17.07 7.85 4.42
N LEU A 754 -15.93 7.16 4.52
CA LEU A 754 -15.86 5.77 5.01
C LEU A 754 -16.37 5.63 6.44
N ASP A 755 -16.02 6.59 7.29
CA ASP A 755 -16.41 6.61 8.70
C ASP A 755 -17.86 7.10 8.90
N GLY A 756 -18.55 7.51 7.82
CA GLY A 756 -19.93 8.01 7.88
C GLY A 756 -20.08 9.29 8.68
N GLN A 757 -19.10 10.22 8.58
CA GLN A 757 -19.17 11.50 9.27
C GLN A 757 -20.35 12.35 8.77
N SER A 758 -20.83 13.27 9.63
CA SER A 758 -21.98 14.12 9.31
C SER A 758 -21.71 15.06 8.12
N ASP A 759 -22.79 15.44 7.42
CA ASP A 759 -22.71 16.39 6.30
C ASP A 759 -22.05 17.72 6.69
N ALA A 760 -22.23 18.19 7.93
CA ALA A 760 -21.58 19.40 8.42
C ALA A 760 -20.05 19.25 8.53
N GLN A 761 -19.59 18.11 9.02
CA GLN A 761 -18.15 17.79 9.08
C GLN A 761 -17.56 17.63 7.68
N ILE A 762 -18.25 16.89 6.79
CA ILE A 762 -17.84 16.72 5.39
C ILE A 762 -17.78 18.08 4.69
N ALA A 763 -18.77 18.96 4.88
CA ALA A 763 -18.78 20.31 4.33
C ALA A 763 -17.60 21.16 4.80
N ARG A 764 -17.20 21.05 6.06
CA ARG A 764 -16.00 21.71 6.61
C ARG A 764 -14.73 21.22 5.89
N LEU A 765 -14.61 19.91 5.68
CA LEU A 765 -13.46 19.32 4.99
C LEU A 765 -13.39 19.77 3.52
N VAL A 766 -14.50 19.68 2.79
CA VAL A 766 -14.58 20.06 1.37
C VAL A 766 -14.19 21.52 1.15
N LYS A 767 -14.60 22.42 2.06
CA LYS A 767 -14.25 23.85 1.97
C LYS A 767 -12.74 24.14 2.07
N PHE A 768 -11.98 23.28 2.71
CA PHE A 768 -10.54 23.45 2.89
C PHE A 768 -9.76 23.26 1.58
N TYR A 769 -10.24 22.38 0.70
CA TYR A 769 -9.58 22.03 -0.56
C TYR A 769 -10.01 22.94 -1.72
N ASP A 770 -9.14 23.11 -2.71
CA ASP A 770 -9.44 23.82 -3.97
C ASP A 770 -10.09 22.89 -4.98
N TYR A 771 -9.70 21.63 -5.00
CA TYR A 771 -10.29 20.58 -5.82
C TYR A 771 -10.40 19.28 -5.03
N LEU A 772 -11.30 18.41 -5.46
CA LEU A 772 -11.48 17.08 -4.91
C LEU A 772 -10.91 16.05 -5.88
N GLU A 773 -10.52 14.92 -5.36
CA GLU A 773 -9.86 13.85 -6.10
C GLU A 773 -10.63 12.54 -5.97
N ILE A 774 -10.75 11.81 -7.06
CA ILE A 774 -11.20 10.42 -7.10
C ILE A 774 -10.23 9.59 -7.93
N GLN A 775 -10.17 8.29 -7.63
CA GLN A 775 -9.21 7.36 -8.21
C GLN A 775 -9.91 6.14 -8.81
N PRO A 776 -9.25 5.37 -9.72
CA PRO A 776 -9.76 4.10 -10.22
C PRO A 776 -10.18 3.18 -9.07
N CYS A 777 -11.30 2.47 -9.25
CA CYS A 777 -11.80 1.55 -8.22
C CYS A 777 -10.79 0.46 -7.88
N GLY A 778 -9.93 0.09 -8.83
CA GLY A 778 -8.84 -0.87 -8.64
C GLY A 778 -7.84 -0.46 -7.56
N ASN A 779 -7.58 0.85 -7.37
CA ASN A 779 -6.68 1.35 -6.33
C ASN A 779 -7.18 1.03 -4.92
N ASN A 780 -8.51 1.00 -4.75
CA ASN A 780 -9.18 0.83 -3.45
C ASN A 780 -9.78 -0.57 -3.26
N LYS A 781 -9.53 -1.50 -4.18
CA LYS A 781 -10.10 -2.86 -4.14
C LYS A 781 -9.70 -3.63 -2.87
N PHE A 782 -8.55 -3.34 -2.27
CA PHE A 782 -8.09 -3.94 -1.02
C PHE A 782 -9.09 -3.71 0.14
N MET A 783 -9.90 -2.64 0.09
CA MET A 783 -10.91 -2.34 1.11
C MET A 783 -11.99 -3.42 1.21
N ILE A 784 -12.32 -4.09 0.10
CA ILE A 784 -13.33 -5.15 0.05
C ILE A 784 -12.87 -6.37 0.86
N ALA A 785 -11.57 -6.64 0.91
CA ALA A 785 -10.99 -7.74 1.68
C ALA A 785 -10.54 -7.32 3.09
N SER A 786 -10.66 -6.03 3.46
CA SER A 786 -10.17 -5.52 4.73
C SER A 786 -11.14 -5.79 5.88
N GLU A 787 -10.74 -6.56 6.86
CA GLU A 787 -11.52 -6.77 8.10
C GLU A 787 -11.78 -5.48 8.88
N LYS A 788 -10.96 -4.46 8.67
CA LYS A 788 -11.08 -3.16 9.35
C LYS A 788 -12.07 -2.20 8.70
N ILE A 789 -12.37 -2.38 7.41
CA ILE A 789 -13.25 -1.52 6.62
C ILE A 789 -14.50 -2.33 6.28
N ARG A 790 -15.50 -2.27 7.14
CA ARG A 790 -16.76 -3.02 6.99
C ARG A 790 -17.80 -2.32 6.10
N THR A 791 -17.54 -1.09 5.70
CA THR A 791 -18.46 -0.27 4.89
C THR A 791 -18.32 -0.51 3.39
N VAL A 792 -17.28 -1.22 2.95
CA VAL A 792 -16.98 -1.47 1.54
C VAL A 792 -16.94 -2.98 1.33
N ASN A 793 -17.95 -3.52 0.66
CA ASN A 793 -18.09 -4.96 0.42
C ASN A 793 -18.06 -5.31 -1.08
N SER A 794 -18.10 -4.28 -1.94
CA SER A 794 -18.17 -4.45 -3.40
C SER A 794 -17.51 -3.30 -4.13
N ILE A 795 -17.24 -3.49 -5.42
CA ILE A 795 -16.79 -2.39 -6.31
C ILE A 795 -17.83 -1.27 -6.39
N GLU A 796 -19.12 -1.61 -6.32
CA GLU A 796 -20.22 -0.63 -6.32
C GLU A 796 -20.13 0.32 -5.12
N ASP A 797 -19.73 -0.17 -3.94
CA ASP A 797 -19.56 0.70 -2.75
C ASP A 797 -18.43 1.71 -2.96
N ILE A 798 -17.32 1.29 -3.59
CA ILE A 798 -16.23 2.21 -3.97
C ILE A 798 -16.73 3.23 -5.00
N GLN A 799 -17.49 2.79 -6.01
CA GLN A 799 -18.10 3.70 -6.99
C GLN A 799 -19.06 4.69 -6.33
N ASN A 800 -19.81 4.26 -5.31
CA ASN A 800 -20.73 5.12 -4.58
C ASN A 800 -19.99 6.20 -3.78
N ILE A 801 -18.83 5.89 -3.19
CA ILE A 801 -17.97 6.89 -2.56
C ILE A 801 -17.48 7.90 -3.60
N ASN A 802 -17.02 7.44 -4.75
CA ASN A 802 -16.59 8.31 -5.84
C ASN A 802 -17.75 9.21 -6.34
N ARG A 803 -18.96 8.64 -6.54
CA ARG A 803 -20.19 9.41 -6.88
C ARG A 803 -20.47 10.49 -5.84
N ARG A 804 -20.34 10.14 -4.55
CA ARG A 804 -20.56 11.08 -3.46
C ARG A 804 -19.55 12.23 -3.47
N ILE A 805 -18.28 11.97 -3.79
CA ILE A 805 -17.26 13.02 -3.94
C ILE A 805 -17.58 13.93 -5.14
N VAL A 806 -18.09 13.37 -6.25
CA VAL A 806 -18.53 14.16 -7.42
C VAL A 806 -19.70 15.05 -7.06
N GLU A 807 -20.73 14.53 -6.36
CA GLU A 807 -21.86 15.31 -5.86
C GLU A 807 -21.42 16.45 -4.94
N LEU A 808 -20.47 16.18 -4.01
CA LEU A 808 -19.92 17.20 -3.14
C LEU A 808 -19.17 18.28 -3.94
N GLY A 809 -18.45 17.89 -4.98
CA GLY A 809 -17.82 18.85 -5.90
C GLY A 809 -18.84 19.78 -6.53
N GLU A 810 -19.94 19.24 -7.03
CA GLU A 810 -21.05 20.04 -7.60
C GLU A 810 -21.70 20.94 -6.54
N GLN A 811 -22.03 20.39 -5.39
CA GLN A 811 -22.67 21.12 -4.30
C GLN A 811 -21.82 22.30 -3.78
N PHE A 812 -20.51 22.13 -3.69
CA PHE A 812 -19.59 23.14 -3.17
C PHE A 812 -18.82 23.91 -4.26
N HIS A 813 -19.19 23.71 -5.52
CA HIS A 813 -18.52 24.33 -6.68
C HIS A 813 -16.99 24.10 -6.69
N LYS A 814 -16.58 22.89 -6.34
CA LYS A 814 -15.19 22.45 -6.40
C LYS A 814 -14.98 21.53 -7.61
N PRO A 815 -13.97 21.76 -8.43
CA PRO A 815 -13.65 20.82 -9.50
C PRO A 815 -13.26 19.46 -8.90
N VAL A 816 -13.77 18.39 -9.49
CA VAL A 816 -13.35 17.03 -9.18
C VAL A 816 -12.42 16.55 -10.27
N VAL A 817 -11.31 15.96 -9.92
CA VAL A 817 -10.31 15.41 -10.85
C VAL A 817 -10.14 13.91 -10.65
N ALA A 818 -9.91 13.19 -11.74
CA ALA A 818 -9.55 11.79 -11.71
C ALA A 818 -8.02 11.64 -11.85
N THR A 819 -7.37 11.00 -10.89
CA THR A 819 -5.93 10.75 -10.87
C THR A 819 -5.64 9.26 -10.75
N CYS A 820 -4.43 8.83 -11.12
CA CYS A 820 -4.04 7.42 -11.04
C CYS A 820 -3.34 7.06 -9.72
N ASP A 821 -2.79 8.05 -9.02
CA ASP A 821 -1.88 7.78 -7.90
C ASP A 821 -0.66 6.95 -8.37
N VAL A 822 0.02 7.48 -9.36
CA VAL A 822 1.05 6.75 -10.11
C VAL A 822 2.24 6.41 -9.22
N HIS A 823 2.59 5.13 -9.09
CA HIS A 823 3.79 4.65 -8.40
C HIS A 823 4.76 3.97 -9.37
N PHE A 824 4.27 3.54 -10.53
CA PHE A 824 5.08 2.93 -11.59
C PHE A 824 4.51 3.26 -12.98
N LEU A 825 5.28 3.06 -14.04
CA LEU A 825 4.91 3.53 -15.39
C LEU A 825 4.02 2.55 -16.16
N ASP A 826 4.34 1.28 -16.12
CA ASP A 826 3.65 0.25 -16.90
C ASP A 826 3.11 -0.86 -15.98
N PRO A 827 1.99 -1.53 -16.33
CA PRO A 827 1.40 -2.58 -15.49
C PRO A 827 2.41 -3.67 -15.04
N GLU A 828 3.37 -3.99 -15.89
CA GLU A 828 4.41 -4.99 -15.62
C GLU A 828 5.40 -4.56 -14.54
N ASP A 829 5.51 -3.26 -14.26
CA ASP A 829 6.40 -2.72 -13.24
C ASP A 829 5.91 -3.00 -11.80
N GLU A 830 4.66 -3.46 -11.64
CA GLU A 830 4.10 -3.82 -10.33
C GLU A 830 5.00 -4.80 -9.55
N VAL A 831 5.67 -5.69 -10.24
CA VAL A 831 6.56 -6.68 -9.64
C VAL A 831 7.68 -6.03 -8.82
N TYR A 832 8.17 -4.86 -9.25
CA TYR A 832 9.22 -4.13 -8.53
C TYR A 832 8.67 -3.54 -7.22
N ARG A 833 7.45 -3.00 -7.24
CA ARG A 833 6.77 -2.52 -6.04
C ARG A 833 6.51 -3.66 -5.07
N ARG A 834 6.04 -4.80 -5.55
CA ARG A 834 5.85 -6.04 -4.78
C ARG A 834 7.11 -6.47 -4.05
N ILE A 835 8.27 -6.47 -4.75
CA ILE A 835 9.57 -6.82 -4.17
C ILE A 835 9.96 -5.84 -3.06
N ILE A 836 9.76 -4.53 -3.26
CA ILE A 836 10.07 -3.50 -2.26
C ILE A 836 9.20 -3.68 -1.02
N MET A 837 7.90 -3.85 -1.19
CA MET A 837 6.94 -4.03 -0.09
C MET A 837 7.20 -5.32 0.68
N ALA A 838 7.41 -6.44 -0.01
CA ALA A 838 7.76 -7.72 0.62
C ALA A 838 9.08 -7.63 1.39
N GLY A 839 10.10 -6.95 0.83
CA GLY A 839 11.38 -6.71 1.50
C GLY A 839 11.27 -5.84 2.75
N ARG A 840 10.18 -5.08 2.90
CA ARG A 840 9.87 -4.26 4.08
C ARG A 840 8.92 -4.95 5.08
N GLY A 841 8.45 -6.16 4.76
CA GLY A 841 7.60 -6.96 5.64
C GLY A 841 6.11 -6.60 5.59
N PHE A 842 5.62 -6.09 4.46
CA PHE A 842 4.19 -5.93 4.24
C PHE A 842 3.56 -7.28 3.91
N ASP A 843 2.56 -7.68 4.68
CA ASP A 843 1.89 -8.98 4.54
C ASP A 843 1.02 -9.04 3.26
N ASP A 844 0.57 -7.91 2.75
CA ASP A 844 -0.25 -7.71 1.56
C ASP A 844 0.56 -7.39 0.29
N ALA A 845 1.88 -7.58 0.31
CA ALA A 845 2.75 -7.25 -0.82
C ALA A 845 2.36 -7.94 -2.14
N ASP A 846 1.71 -9.10 -2.08
CA ASP A 846 1.25 -9.84 -3.26
C ASP A 846 -0.08 -9.31 -3.86
N GLU A 847 -0.79 -8.43 -3.15
CA GLU A 847 -2.04 -7.80 -3.59
C GLU A 847 -1.78 -6.37 -4.10
N GLN A 848 -1.20 -6.24 -5.28
CA GLN A 848 -0.86 -4.94 -5.83
C GLN A 848 -2.07 -4.22 -6.43
N ALA A 849 -2.21 -2.93 -6.06
CA ALA A 849 -3.14 -2.02 -6.74
C ALA A 849 -2.57 -1.58 -8.10
N PRO A 850 -3.41 -1.27 -9.11
CA PRO A 850 -2.98 -0.90 -10.47
C PRO A 850 -2.49 0.56 -10.53
N LEU A 851 -1.48 0.92 -9.74
CA LEU A 851 -0.94 2.28 -9.59
C LEU A 851 0.00 2.68 -10.74
N TYR A 852 -0.31 2.29 -11.97
CA TYR A 852 0.49 2.66 -13.13
C TYR A 852 -0.04 3.93 -13.81
N LEU A 853 0.78 4.55 -14.63
CA LEU A 853 0.36 5.72 -15.41
C LEU A 853 -0.65 5.29 -16.50
N HIS A 854 -1.93 5.51 -16.27
CA HIS A 854 -3.00 5.22 -17.23
C HIS A 854 -3.01 6.21 -18.38
N THR A 855 -3.36 5.73 -19.58
CA THR A 855 -3.69 6.57 -20.73
C THR A 855 -5.01 7.31 -20.51
N THR A 856 -5.30 8.28 -21.33
CA THR A 856 -6.58 9.00 -21.26
C THR A 856 -7.77 8.07 -21.51
N GLU A 857 -7.65 7.14 -22.47
CA GLU A 857 -8.70 6.16 -22.79
C GLU A 857 -8.94 5.22 -21.61
N GLU A 858 -7.87 4.67 -21.00
CA GLU A 858 -8.00 3.80 -19.81
C GLU A 858 -8.72 4.52 -18.66
N MET A 859 -8.38 5.78 -18.39
CA MET A 859 -9.07 6.55 -17.36
C MET A 859 -10.52 6.85 -17.70
N LEU A 860 -10.86 7.12 -18.96
CA LEU A 860 -12.25 7.31 -19.36
C LEU A 860 -13.07 6.02 -19.22
N GLU A 861 -12.46 4.86 -19.46
CA GLU A 861 -13.08 3.54 -19.24
C GLU A 861 -13.33 3.28 -17.76
N GLU A 862 -12.33 3.54 -16.90
CA GLU A 862 -12.42 3.37 -15.44
C GLU A 862 -13.58 4.17 -14.81
N PHE A 863 -13.85 5.39 -15.32
CA PHE A 863 -14.91 6.24 -14.80
C PHE A 863 -16.19 6.23 -15.65
N SER A 864 -16.33 5.29 -16.59
CA SER A 864 -17.51 5.17 -17.45
C SER A 864 -18.83 5.00 -16.70
N TYR A 865 -18.80 4.47 -15.48
CA TYR A 865 -19.96 4.32 -14.59
C TYR A 865 -20.56 5.67 -14.12
N LEU A 866 -19.88 6.80 -14.32
CA LEU A 866 -20.39 8.14 -14.06
C LEU A 866 -21.12 8.76 -15.28
N GLY A 867 -21.10 8.06 -16.43
CA GLY A 867 -21.55 8.57 -17.72
C GLY A 867 -20.45 9.30 -18.49
N SER A 868 -20.52 9.28 -19.82
CA SER A 868 -19.47 9.78 -20.72
C SER A 868 -19.08 11.25 -20.46
N ASP A 869 -20.08 12.11 -20.27
CA ASP A 869 -19.87 13.56 -20.13
C ASP A 869 -19.17 13.88 -18.79
N LYS A 870 -19.57 13.21 -17.71
CA LYS A 870 -18.96 13.37 -16.40
C LYS A 870 -17.55 12.77 -16.37
N ALA A 871 -17.35 11.61 -16.99
CA ALA A 871 -16.01 11.01 -17.11
C ALA A 871 -15.07 11.96 -17.89
N GLU A 872 -15.50 12.53 -19.02
CA GLU A 872 -14.70 13.50 -19.77
C GLU A 872 -14.42 14.77 -18.95
N GLU A 873 -15.39 15.26 -18.18
CA GLU A 873 -15.23 16.41 -17.29
C GLU A 873 -14.11 16.17 -16.27
N ILE A 874 -14.17 15.07 -15.50
CA ILE A 874 -13.23 14.81 -14.40
C ILE A 874 -11.85 14.32 -14.87
N VAL A 875 -11.81 13.55 -15.95
CA VAL A 875 -10.55 12.97 -16.47
C VAL A 875 -9.78 13.99 -17.31
N ILE A 876 -10.45 14.72 -18.18
CA ILE A 876 -9.80 15.61 -19.15
C ILE A 876 -9.98 17.08 -18.77
N THR A 877 -11.22 17.55 -18.66
CA THR A 877 -11.49 18.99 -18.57
C THR A 877 -10.95 19.59 -17.28
N ASN A 878 -11.27 18.98 -16.14
CA ASN A 878 -10.88 19.50 -14.83
C ASN A 878 -9.38 19.34 -14.54
N THR A 879 -8.76 18.24 -14.99
CA THR A 879 -7.31 18.05 -14.83
C THR A 879 -6.53 19.10 -15.63
N ASN A 880 -6.96 19.41 -16.84
CA ASN A 880 -6.38 20.48 -17.64
C ASN A 880 -6.65 21.85 -17.03
N MET A 881 -7.84 22.11 -16.48
CA MET A 881 -8.17 23.37 -15.81
C MET A 881 -7.23 23.64 -14.63
N ILE A 882 -6.97 22.62 -13.77
CA ILE A 882 -5.99 22.77 -12.68
C ILE A 882 -4.60 23.07 -13.23
N ALA A 883 -4.17 22.36 -14.26
CA ALA A 883 -2.88 22.62 -14.91
C ALA A 883 -2.79 24.05 -15.49
N ASP A 884 -3.89 24.60 -15.99
CA ASP A 884 -3.95 25.98 -16.54
C ASP A 884 -3.81 27.05 -15.45
N MET A 885 -4.21 26.76 -14.22
CA MET A 885 -4.02 27.65 -13.07
C MET A 885 -2.55 27.77 -12.64
N ILE A 886 -1.68 26.89 -13.11
CA ILE A 886 -0.28 26.76 -12.66
C ILE A 886 0.67 27.32 -13.69
N GLU A 887 1.56 28.20 -13.28
CA GLU A 887 2.60 28.78 -14.10
C GLU A 887 3.76 27.79 -14.36
N THR A 888 4.51 27.99 -15.44
CA THR A 888 5.76 27.24 -15.65
C THR A 888 6.84 27.83 -14.77
N ILE A 889 7.20 27.12 -13.70
CA ILE A 889 8.19 27.53 -12.72
C ILE A 889 9.40 26.59 -12.73
N ALA A 890 10.54 27.07 -12.24
CA ALA A 890 11.73 26.25 -12.02
C ALA A 890 11.86 25.90 -10.52
N PRO A 891 12.24 24.67 -10.17
CA PRO A 891 12.35 24.24 -8.76
C PRO A 891 13.53 24.94 -8.06
N VAL A 892 14.54 25.34 -8.82
CA VAL A 892 15.73 26.05 -8.33
C VAL A 892 15.86 27.38 -9.08
N ARG A 893 16.27 28.42 -8.37
CA ARG A 893 16.52 29.72 -8.99
C ARG A 893 17.58 29.59 -10.09
N PRO A 894 17.38 30.22 -11.25
CA PRO A 894 18.38 30.22 -12.32
C PRO A 894 19.68 30.95 -11.92
N ASP A 895 19.57 31.92 -11.04
CA ASP A 895 20.71 32.72 -10.59
C ASP A 895 21.50 31.97 -9.52
N LYS A 896 22.82 31.93 -9.73
CA LYS A 896 23.73 31.39 -8.73
C LYS A 896 23.86 32.41 -7.58
N CYS A 897 23.59 31.97 -6.37
CA CYS A 897 23.70 32.75 -5.15
C CYS A 897 24.89 32.21 -4.33
N PRO A 898 26.15 32.57 -4.66
CA PRO A 898 27.28 32.14 -3.87
C PRO A 898 27.15 32.72 -2.46
N PRO A 899 27.60 32.02 -1.42
CA PRO A 899 27.62 32.55 -0.07
C PRO A 899 28.50 33.81 -0.01
N VAL A 900 28.10 34.77 0.80
CA VAL A 900 28.89 36.00 1.03
C VAL A 900 29.48 35.93 2.44
N ILE A 901 30.80 35.95 2.52
CA ILE A 901 31.52 36.10 3.78
C ILE A 901 32.22 37.48 3.74
N PRO A 902 31.84 38.41 4.64
CA PRO A 902 32.50 39.72 4.69
C PRO A 902 34.01 39.58 4.82
N ASP A 903 34.75 40.47 4.14
CA ASP A 903 36.21 40.50 4.16
C ASP A 903 36.93 39.20 3.77
N SER A 904 36.28 38.31 3.04
CA SER A 904 36.87 37.03 2.62
C SER A 904 38.17 37.19 1.82
N ASP A 905 38.24 38.21 0.98
CA ASP A 905 39.43 38.53 0.20
C ASP A 905 40.63 38.86 1.09
N LYS A 906 40.42 39.72 2.09
CA LYS A 906 41.45 40.11 3.08
C LYS A 906 41.84 38.91 3.93
N THR A 907 40.85 38.19 4.47
CA THR A 907 41.08 37.02 5.32
C THR A 907 41.88 35.95 4.60
N LEU A 908 41.55 35.66 3.33
CA LEU A 908 42.30 34.70 2.52
C LEU A 908 43.73 35.13 2.32
N THR A 909 43.95 36.44 2.01
CA THR A 909 45.28 37.02 1.84
C THR A 909 46.08 36.90 3.12
N GLU A 910 45.53 37.31 4.26
CA GLU A 910 46.17 37.20 5.56
C GLU A 910 46.54 35.78 5.94
N ILE A 911 45.67 34.81 5.76
CA ILE A 911 45.96 33.40 6.04
C ILE A 911 47.14 32.93 5.18
N CYS A 912 47.14 33.22 3.89
CA CYS A 912 48.17 32.77 2.97
C CYS A 912 49.52 33.40 3.27
N TYR A 913 49.60 34.73 3.51
CA TYR A 913 50.82 35.42 3.84
C TYR A 913 51.36 35.02 5.23
N ASN A 914 50.50 34.91 6.24
CA ASN A 914 50.91 34.44 7.56
C ASN A 914 51.53 33.05 7.49
N ARG A 915 50.90 32.13 6.75
CA ARG A 915 51.45 30.79 6.56
C ARG A 915 52.75 30.77 5.77
N ALA A 916 52.87 31.63 4.78
CA ALA A 916 54.16 31.79 4.05
C ALA A 916 55.27 32.31 4.94
N HIS A 917 54.99 33.32 5.79
CA HIS A 917 55.95 33.82 6.77
C HIS A 917 56.33 32.82 7.85
N GLU A 918 55.42 31.98 8.28
CA GLU A 918 55.72 30.83 9.18
C GLU A 918 56.72 29.85 8.55
N ILE A 919 56.58 29.57 7.24
CA ILE A 919 57.41 28.59 6.55
C ILE A 919 58.76 29.15 6.12
N TYR A 920 58.77 30.36 5.58
CA TYR A 920 59.95 30.93 4.92
C TYR A 920 60.57 32.06 5.72
N GLY A 921 60.03 32.45 6.86
CA GLY A 921 60.53 33.56 7.69
C GLY A 921 59.98 34.95 7.29
N PRO A 922 60.46 36.03 7.98
CA PRO A 922 59.90 37.38 7.80
C PRO A 922 60.15 37.99 6.43
N ASN A 923 61.19 37.53 5.71
CA ASN A 923 61.50 37.98 4.35
C ASN A 923 61.22 36.84 3.40
N LEU A 924 60.15 36.93 2.64
CA LEU A 924 59.78 35.90 1.68
C LEU A 924 60.78 35.87 0.50
N PRO A 925 61.14 34.68 0.02
CA PRO A 925 61.88 34.57 -1.25
C PRO A 925 61.04 35.17 -2.40
N GLN A 926 61.65 35.91 -3.31
CA GLN A 926 60.97 36.60 -4.41
C GLN A 926 60.09 35.70 -5.25
N ILE A 927 60.48 34.42 -5.45
CA ILE A 927 59.74 33.46 -6.20
C ILE A 927 58.43 33.05 -5.47
N VAL A 928 58.45 32.99 -4.14
CA VAL A 928 57.29 32.69 -3.29
C VAL A 928 56.31 33.83 -3.30
N GLU A 929 56.81 35.04 -3.08
CA GLU A 929 56.01 36.27 -3.07
C GLU A 929 55.30 36.50 -4.41
N ALA A 930 56.01 36.43 -5.51
CA ALA A 930 55.45 36.54 -6.86
C ALA A 930 54.41 35.50 -7.16
N ARG A 931 54.57 34.25 -6.64
CA ARG A 931 53.61 33.20 -6.79
C ARG A 931 52.35 33.44 -5.97
N LEU A 932 52.47 33.85 -4.71
CA LEU A 932 51.34 34.20 -3.85
C LEU A 932 50.51 35.32 -4.44
N GLU A 933 51.17 36.37 -4.89
CA GLU A 933 50.49 37.49 -5.51
C GLU A 933 49.71 37.08 -6.76
N LYS A 934 50.31 36.29 -7.63
CA LYS A 934 49.66 35.78 -8.84
C LYS A 934 48.43 34.94 -8.53
N GLU A 935 48.54 33.98 -7.60
CA GLU A 935 47.41 33.06 -7.25
C GLU A 935 46.32 33.85 -6.52
N LEU A 936 46.61 34.63 -5.52
CA LEU A 936 45.62 35.39 -4.77
C LEU A 936 44.87 36.38 -5.67
N ASN A 937 45.63 37.12 -6.55
CA ASN A 937 44.99 38.00 -7.52
C ASN A 937 44.01 37.26 -8.46
N SER A 938 44.39 36.07 -8.89
CA SER A 938 43.47 35.24 -9.73
C SER A 938 42.23 34.81 -8.98
N ILE A 939 42.38 34.32 -7.75
CA ILE A 939 41.24 33.86 -6.91
C ILE A 939 40.31 35.03 -6.58
N ILE A 940 40.86 36.14 -6.14
CA ILE A 940 40.09 37.33 -5.72
C ILE A 940 39.36 37.99 -6.89
N LYS A 941 40.06 38.20 -8.02
CA LYS A 941 39.44 38.80 -9.22
C LYS A 941 38.28 37.99 -9.78
N ASN A 942 38.34 36.67 -9.63
CA ASN A 942 37.26 35.79 -10.08
C ASN A 942 36.17 35.54 -9.01
N GLY A 943 36.25 36.20 -7.84
CA GLY A 943 35.25 36.11 -6.77
C GLY A 943 35.24 34.77 -6.04
N PHE A 944 36.32 33.97 -6.05
CA PHE A 944 36.40 32.66 -5.45
C PHE A 944 36.93 32.64 -4.02
N ALA A 945 37.33 33.80 -3.43
CA ALA A 945 37.89 33.87 -2.08
C ALA A 945 37.00 33.22 -1.02
N VAL A 946 35.69 33.42 -1.11
CA VAL A 946 34.70 32.82 -0.20
C VAL A 946 34.75 31.28 -0.24
N MET A 947 34.92 30.69 -1.43
CA MET A 947 34.99 29.24 -1.59
C MET A 947 36.23 28.65 -0.90
N TYR A 948 37.36 29.34 -1.03
CA TYR A 948 38.60 28.95 -0.36
C TYR A 948 38.51 29.07 1.16
N ILE A 949 37.88 30.15 1.68
CA ILE A 949 37.63 30.30 3.12
C ILE A 949 36.69 29.20 3.66
N ILE A 950 35.65 28.86 2.91
CA ILE A 950 34.74 27.74 3.30
C ILE A 950 35.50 26.41 3.32
N ALA A 951 36.26 26.12 2.27
CA ALA A 951 37.06 24.90 2.21
C ALA A 951 38.08 24.82 3.37
N GLN A 952 38.80 25.92 3.65
CA GLN A 952 39.72 25.99 4.77
C GLN A 952 39.05 25.75 6.11
N LYS A 953 37.89 26.37 6.37
CA LYS A 953 37.12 26.16 7.61
C LYS A 953 36.59 24.73 7.75
N LEU A 954 36.16 24.09 6.65
CA LEU A 954 35.70 22.71 6.65
C LEU A 954 36.85 21.76 7.00
N VAL A 955 37.98 21.89 6.31
CA VAL A 955 39.20 21.11 6.60
C VAL A 955 39.63 21.28 8.03
N TRP A 956 39.72 22.53 8.51
CA TRP A 956 40.15 22.83 9.87
C TRP A 956 39.27 22.23 10.95
N LYS A 957 37.94 22.17 10.68
CA LYS A 957 36.99 21.52 11.60
C LYS A 957 37.08 19.99 11.57
N SER A 958 37.55 19.43 10.46
CA SER A 958 37.60 17.96 10.28
C SER A 958 38.88 17.36 10.88
N VAL A 959 39.92 18.14 11.09
CA VAL A 959 41.20 17.78 11.73
C VAL A 959 41.13 18.09 13.21
#